data_b782e483848abb6d9fc1ab766a84430e
#
_entry.id   b782e483848abb6d9fc1ab766a84430e
#
_cell.length_a   1.000
_cell.length_b   1.000
_cell.length_c   1.000
_cell.angle_alpha   90.00
_cell.angle_beta   90.00
_cell.angle_gamma   90.00
#
_symmetry.space_group_name_H-M   'P 1'
#
loop_
_entity.id
_entity.type
_entity.pdbx_description
1 polymer ?
#
loop_
_entity_poly.entity_id
_entity_poly.type
_entity_poly.pdbx_seq_one_letter_code
_entity_poly.pdbx_strand_id
1 'polypeptide(L)'
;MADDQVDEPAGEHEPPEITYDEQFYPARPRRLRPRARLTRLFPLRSRSPRSGKPVGSNPEYVDWLVEESMLSDATSMARQFEGLPSMFQNPYANPDPRSAIEKASVWFTAYPISMITPKGRSFLGTIGDPDLWETFQRIGIDAIHTGPVKQAGGLNGWEKTPSVDGHFDRISTKIDEIFGTEDEFRALCEVAANFGGTVIDDIVPGHTGKGADFRLAEMKVGDYPGIYHMVEIPPEDWHMLPKVPRGKDSINLDNEAESRLQKAGYIIGQMQRVIFAEPGVKDTNWSATAPVLGPDGVERRWVYLHYFKEGQPTINWLDPTFAGMRLVIGDALHSLGDLGTGALRLDANGFLGVEKSAEDVPAWSEGHPLSEAANQLIASMVRKVGGFTFQELNLSIDDIRATAARGADLSYDFVNRPAYHHALATGDTEFLRMTLNLALDLGVEAVSLVHALQNHDEMTYELVHFATVHAQDLFRFRHGEYTGEALAVQIRSDLIEKLTGDDAPYNLTFTTNGIASTTATVIAAALGYTSIDDLDEEQVEQIRRAHLLLAMFNALQPGVFALSGWDLVGMLTLDRKQVAPLLSTGDTRWIHRAAYDLMDYQPDATQSSSLMPRGVSLYGPLPAQLEDPNSFVSQLADVLRIRKAYKIATSTQIDVPQTSTNAMLVMVHQLEDPDERQVTVLNFADRTVFGHVRSEKLEPSSLVVDMVTDEVIGEIDNLNTFSVALGPFGGKSLLIRPRTQEDEEVGVPDFNEQAGGAEGAPGFGSPLH
;
A
#
# COMPACT_ATOMS: atom_id res chain seq x y z
N MET A 1 -0.82 -44.07 -62.08
CA MET A 1 0.14 -44.78 -61.26
C MET A 1 0.91 -43.69 -60.52
N ALA A 2 0.45 -43.36 -59.35
CA ALA A 2 1.13 -42.51 -58.43
C ALA A 2 0.92 -43.16 -57.05
N ASP A 3 1.99 -43.50 -56.41
CA ASP A 3 2.01 -44.14 -55.07
C ASP A 3 1.61 -43.14 -54.01
N ASP A 4 0.60 -43.51 -53.25
CA ASP A 4 0.27 -42.88 -51.97
C ASP A 4 1.24 -43.37 -50.90
N GLN A 5 2.09 -42.46 -50.40
CA GLN A 5 2.78 -42.65 -49.11
C GLN A 5 2.01 -41.93 -48.01
N VAL A 6 1.51 -42.71 -47.07
CA VAL A 6 0.89 -42.27 -45.85
C VAL A 6 2.02 -41.87 -44.89
N ASP A 7 2.09 -40.60 -44.47
CA ASP A 7 2.95 -40.11 -43.44
C ASP A 7 2.43 -40.60 -42.07
N GLU A 8 3.30 -41.27 -41.33
CA GLU A 8 3.12 -41.59 -39.88
C GLU A 8 3.23 -40.30 -39.03
N PRO A 9 2.45 -40.15 -37.95
CA PRO A 9 2.55 -39.00 -37.07
C PRO A 9 3.86 -39.04 -36.28
N ALA A 10 4.57 -37.90 -36.26
CA ALA A 10 5.76 -37.67 -35.52
C ALA A 10 5.53 -37.92 -34.03
N GLY A 11 6.37 -38.74 -33.42
CA GLY A 11 6.33 -39.04 -31.98
C GLY A 11 6.53 -37.80 -31.13
N GLU A 12 5.76 -37.73 -30.06
CA GLU A 12 5.93 -36.77 -29.01
C GLU A 12 7.33 -36.94 -28.36
N HIS A 13 8.19 -35.95 -28.58
CA HIS A 13 9.43 -35.84 -27.83
C HIS A 13 9.09 -35.31 -26.43
N GLU A 14 9.16 -36.15 -25.43
CA GLU A 14 9.26 -35.70 -24.04
C GLU A 14 10.49 -34.77 -23.91
N PRO A 15 10.34 -33.60 -23.26
CA PRO A 15 11.48 -32.74 -22.98
C PRO A 15 12.47 -33.48 -22.07
N PRO A 16 13.78 -33.30 -22.25
CA PRO A 16 14.75 -33.99 -21.42
C PRO A 16 14.58 -33.61 -19.95
N GLU A 17 14.47 -34.61 -19.09
CA GLU A 17 14.48 -34.46 -17.64
C GLU A 17 15.78 -33.75 -17.22
N ILE A 18 15.68 -32.48 -16.81
CA ILE A 18 16.82 -31.71 -16.32
C ILE A 18 17.09 -32.20 -14.89
N THR A 19 17.98 -33.18 -14.74
CA THR A 19 18.52 -33.50 -13.43
C THR A 19 19.42 -32.35 -12.98
N TYR A 20 18.93 -31.55 -12.05
CA TYR A 20 19.73 -30.52 -11.38
C TYR A 20 20.77 -31.21 -10.50
N ASP A 21 22.06 -31.08 -10.88
CA ASP A 21 23.18 -31.51 -10.06
C ASP A 21 23.23 -30.63 -8.79
N GLU A 22 22.95 -31.20 -7.62
CA GLU A 22 22.94 -30.52 -6.31
C GLU A 22 24.30 -29.81 -5.99
N GLN A 23 25.33 -30.02 -6.80
CA GLN A 23 26.64 -29.39 -6.64
C GLN A 23 26.66 -27.93 -7.13
N PHE A 24 25.67 -27.44 -7.87
CA PHE A 24 25.62 -26.07 -8.39
C PHE A 24 24.78 -25.07 -7.58
N TYR A 25 24.07 -25.52 -6.56
CA TYR A 25 23.51 -24.58 -5.59
C TYR A 25 24.63 -24.18 -4.63
N PRO A 26 25.05 -22.89 -4.60
CA PRO A 26 25.86 -22.45 -3.47
C PRO A 26 25.04 -22.75 -2.23
N ALA A 27 25.61 -23.53 -1.32
CA ALA A 27 25.06 -23.71 0.03
C ALA A 27 24.60 -22.34 0.51
N ARG A 28 23.37 -22.28 1.12
CA ARG A 28 22.76 -21.07 1.68
C ARG A 28 23.84 -20.09 2.08
N PRO A 29 23.83 -18.82 1.63
CA PRO A 29 24.95 -17.93 1.88
C PRO A 29 25.34 -18.09 3.34
N ARG A 30 26.52 -18.62 3.60
CA ARG A 30 27.05 -18.70 4.96
C ARG A 30 26.92 -17.30 5.46
N ARG A 31 26.11 -17.13 6.54
CA ARG A 31 25.98 -15.85 7.25
C ARG A 31 27.36 -15.18 7.15
N LEU A 32 27.42 -14.09 6.38
CA LEU A 32 28.61 -13.27 6.36
C LEU A 32 28.77 -12.87 7.83
N ARG A 33 29.67 -13.58 8.53
CA ARG A 33 30.04 -13.11 9.87
C ARG A 33 30.39 -11.65 9.66
N PRO A 34 29.80 -10.73 10.43
CA PRO A 34 30.19 -9.34 10.34
C PRO A 34 31.70 -9.33 10.36
N ARG A 35 32.33 -9.08 9.19
CA ARG A 35 33.75 -8.82 9.17
C ARG A 35 33.90 -7.70 10.14
N ALA A 36 34.66 -7.96 11.19
CA ALA A 36 34.99 -6.96 12.19
C ALA A 36 35.16 -5.63 11.45
N ARG A 37 34.26 -4.66 11.77
CA ARG A 37 34.40 -3.30 11.27
C ARG A 37 35.90 -3.06 11.27
N LEU A 38 36.44 -2.71 10.11
CA LEU A 38 37.76 -2.08 10.07
C LEU A 38 37.60 -0.88 11.02
N THR A 39 37.94 -1.12 12.26
CA THR A 39 38.00 -0.09 13.29
C THR A 39 38.93 0.94 12.67
N ARG A 40 38.32 2.04 12.20
CA ARG A 40 39.09 3.19 11.73
C ARG A 40 40.08 3.48 12.85
N LEU A 41 41.36 3.39 12.54
CA LEU A 41 42.48 3.65 13.45
C LEU A 41 42.57 5.13 13.90
N PHE A 42 41.43 5.79 13.93
CA PHE A 42 41.31 7.14 14.46
C PHE A 42 40.47 7.07 15.75
N PRO A 43 41.06 7.48 16.88
CA PRO A 43 40.30 7.56 18.11
C PRO A 43 39.11 8.49 17.91
N LEU A 44 37.91 7.99 18.22
CA LEU A 44 36.72 8.80 18.42
C LEU A 44 37.06 9.87 19.46
N ARG A 45 37.50 11.05 19.05
CA ARG A 45 37.51 12.21 19.90
C ARG A 45 36.03 12.50 20.23
N SER A 46 35.67 12.42 21.48
CA SER A 46 34.42 12.97 21.98
C SER A 46 34.38 14.45 21.55
N ARG A 47 33.64 14.73 20.46
CA ARG A 47 33.52 16.10 19.92
C ARG A 47 32.54 16.83 20.86
N SER A 48 33.02 17.89 21.49
CA SER A 48 32.18 18.87 22.18
C SER A 48 31.07 19.36 21.19
N PRO A 49 29.87 19.72 21.69
CA PRO A 49 28.82 20.25 20.85
C PRO A 49 29.38 21.39 19.97
N ARG A 50 29.30 21.21 18.68
CA ARG A 50 29.79 22.22 17.73
C ARG A 50 28.88 23.43 17.81
N SER A 51 29.45 24.59 18.11
CA SER A 51 28.73 25.85 18.19
C SER A 51 28.94 26.68 16.93
N GLY A 52 27.88 27.32 16.46
CA GLY A 52 27.89 28.20 15.30
C GLY A 52 27.21 27.59 14.07
N LYS A 53 26.75 28.44 13.14
CA LYS A 53 26.15 28.00 11.89
C LYS A 53 27.27 27.54 10.95
N PRO A 54 27.35 26.24 10.58
CA PRO A 54 28.36 25.76 9.67
C PRO A 54 28.14 26.36 8.26
N VAL A 55 29.22 26.59 7.54
CA VAL A 55 29.19 27.07 6.15
C VAL A 55 29.88 26.06 5.24
N GLY A 56 29.48 25.99 3.97
CA GLY A 56 29.99 25.04 2.99
C GLY A 56 31.50 25.10 2.77
N SER A 57 32.15 26.23 3.09
CA SER A 57 33.61 26.36 3.06
C SER A 57 34.33 25.73 4.26
N ASN A 58 33.59 25.21 5.24
CA ASN A 58 34.17 24.46 6.39
C ASN A 58 34.38 22.99 6.02
N PRO A 59 35.68 22.54 5.83
CA PRO A 59 35.94 21.15 5.48
C PRO A 59 35.36 20.12 6.48
N GLU A 60 35.38 20.43 7.77
CA GLU A 60 34.81 19.55 8.79
C GLU A 60 33.30 19.35 8.64
N TYR A 61 32.59 20.36 8.16
CA TYR A 61 31.16 20.28 7.89
C TYR A 61 30.89 19.43 6.64
N VAL A 62 31.67 19.63 5.58
CA VAL A 62 31.56 18.82 4.38
C VAL A 62 31.88 17.33 4.67
N ASP A 63 32.95 17.07 5.43
CA ASP A 63 33.30 15.71 5.83
C ASP A 63 32.18 15.05 6.65
N TRP A 64 31.59 15.80 7.58
CA TRP A 64 30.45 15.27 8.35
C TRP A 64 29.22 15.00 7.46
N LEU A 65 28.91 15.87 6.49
CA LEU A 65 27.82 15.61 5.54
C LEU A 65 28.08 14.37 4.69
N VAL A 66 29.32 14.13 4.26
CA VAL A 66 29.68 12.91 3.52
C VAL A 66 29.55 11.67 4.40
N GLU A 67 29.84 11.77 5.71
CA GLU A 67 29.59 10.67 6.68
C GLU A 67 28.11 10.37 6.89
N GLU A 68 27.23 11.35 6.73
CA GLU A 68 25.76 11.20 6.87
C GLU A 68 25.04 10.99 5.53
N SER A 69 25.79 10.86 4.42
CA SER A 69 25.24 10.79 3.06
C SER A 69 24.73 9.39 2.72
N MET A 70 23.48 9.28 2.29
CA MET A 70 22.90 8.06 1.73
C MET A 70 23.66 7.58 0.49
N LEU A 71 24.08 8.49 -0.39
CA LEU A 71 24.86 8.14 -1.59
C LEU A 71 26.22 7.55 -1.24
N SER A 72 26.89 8.07 -0.19
CA SER A 72 28.15 7.50 0.31
C SER A 72 27.97 6.08 0.83
N ASP A 73 26.91 5.85 1.61
CA ASP A 73 26.57 4.53 2.13
C ASP A 73 26.18 3.58 0.98
N ALA A 74 25.32 4.01 0.07
CA ALA A 74 24.91 3.25 -1.12
C ALA A 74 26.10 2.84 -1.99
N THR A 75 27.05 3.74 -2.18
CA THR A 75 28.30 3.46 -2.96
C THR A 75 29.16 2.41 -2.26
N SER A 76 29.26 2.47 -0.94
CA SER A 76 29.98 1.48 -0.15
C SER A 76 29.33 0.10 -0.19
N MET A 77 27.99 0.06 -0.14
CA MET A 77 27.17 -1.14 -0.24
C MET A 77 27.31 -1.79 -1.63
N ALA A 78 27.16 -1.02 -2.70
CA ALA A 78 27.25 -1.53 -4.07
C ALA A 78 28.58 -2.23 -4.35
N ARG A 79 29.68 -1.75 -3.79
CA ARG A 79 31.02 -2.41 -3.91
C ARG A 79 31.07 -3.81 -3.33
N GLN A 80 30.22 -4.16 -2.38
CA GLN A 80 30.17 -5.52 -1.82
C GLN A 80 29.61 -6.54 -2.81
N PHE A 81 28.84 -6.07 -3.80
CA PHE A 81 28.20 -6.88 -4.82
C PHE A 81 28.92 -6.85 -6.18
N GLU A 82 30.02 -6.10 -6.29
CA GLU A 82 30.80 -6.01 -7.52
C GLU A 82 31.37 -7.39 -7.92
N GLY A 83 31.28 -7.69 -9.20
CA GLY A 83 31.91 -8.87 -9.78
C GLY A 83 31.19 -10.21 -9.52
N LEU A 84 29.98 -10.23 -8.97
CA LEU A 84 29.22 -11.47 -8.84
C LEU A 84 28.69 -11.92 -10.21
N PRO A 85 29.08 -13.13 -10.71
CA PRO A 85 28.65 -13.63 -12.04
C PRO A 85 27.14 -13.71 -12.20
N SER A 86 26.41 -13.96 -11.10
CA SER A 86 24.95 -14.01 -11.09
C SER A 86 24.28 -12.68 -11.49
N MET A 87 24.98 -11.55 -11.43
CA MET A 87 24.48 -10.25 -11.86
C MET A 87 24.18 -10.18 -13.36
N PHE A 88 24.78 -11.05 -14.18
CA PHE A 88 24.59 -11.06 -15.62
C PHE A 88 23.47 -11.99 -16.08
N GLN A 89 22.85 -12.76 -15.18
CA GLN A 89 21.72 -13.61 -15.48
C GLN A 89 20.44 -12.89 -15.05
N ASN A 90 19.43 -12.88 -15.89
CA ASN A 90 18.14 -12.25 -15.55
C ASN A 90 16.96 -13.21 -15.73
N PRO A 91 16.90 -14.34 -14.99
CA PRO A 91 15.71 -15.19 -14.94
C PRO A 91 14.57 -14.55 -14.14
N TYR A 92 14.84 -13.44 -13.45
CA TYR A 92 13.93 -12.76 -12.52
C TYR A 92 13.35 -11.45 -13.11
N ALA A 93 13.37 -11.29 -14.42
CA ALA A 93 12.89 -10.07 -15.08
C ALA A 93 11.39 -9.88 -14.93
N ASN A 94 10.62 -10.98 -14.94
CA ASN A 94 9.17 -10.92 -14.87
C ASN A 94 8.66 -10.93 -13.41
N PRO A 95 7.57 -10.21 -13.13
CA PRO A 95 6.87 -10.30 -11.85
C PRO A 95 6.43 -11.73 -11.53
N ASP A 96 6.45 -12.08 -10.24
CA ASP A 96 5.99 -13.39 -9.74
C ASP A 96 5.09 -13.19 -8.51
N PRO A 97 3.85 -12.72 -8.71
CA PRO A 97 2.92 -12.46 -7.62
C PRO A 97 2.55 -13.74 -6.85
N ARG A 98 2.48 -14.90 -7.48
CA ARG A 98 2.17 -16.16 -6.80
C ARG A 98 3.25 -16.53 -5.80
N SER A 99 4.52 -16.45 -6.19
CA SER A 99 5.65 -16.69 -5.27
C SER A 99 5.71 -15.67 -4.12
N ALA A 100 5.32 -14.41 -4.38
CA ALA A 100 5.22 -13.40 -3.32
C ALA A 100 4.13 -13.76 -2.29
N ILE A 101 2.94 -14.16 -2.74
CA ILE A 101 1.81 -14.55 -1.90
C ILE A 101 2.09 -15.83 -1.11
N GLU A 102 2.77 -16.81 -1.71
CA GLU A 102 3.18 -18.04 -1.02
C GLU A 102 4.12 -17.78 0.15
N LYS A 103 4.88 -16.69 0.10
CA LYS A 103 5.73 -16.25 1.21
C LYS A 103 4.95 -15.54 2.30
N ALA A 104 4.03 -14.67 1.92
CA ALA A 104 3.19 -13.92 2.85
C ALA A 104 1.95 -13.39 2.15
N SER A 105 0.77 -13.78 2.62
CA SER A 105 -0.52 -13.41 2.03
C SER A 105 -1.39 -12.53 2.93
N VAL A 106 -1.02 -12.38 4.21
CA VAL A 106 -1.74 -11.55 5.18
C VAL A 106 -0.75 -10.67 5.93
N TRP A 107 -0.82 -9.35 5.72
CA TRP A 107 0.16 -8.41 6.22
C TRP A 107 -0.40 -7.48 7.29
N PHE A 108 0.36 -7.33 8.36
CA PHE A 108 0.17 -6.28 9.33
C PHE A 108 1.01 -5.06 8.96
N THR A 109 0.38 -3.93 8.70
CA THR A 109 1.07 -2.65 8.47
C THR A 109 1.25 -1.92 9.79
N ALA A 110 2.48 -1.88 10.27
CA ALA A 110 2.87 -1.19 11.49
C ALA A 110 3.30 0.25 11.15
N TYR A 111 2.59 1.24 11.71
CA TYR A 111 2.99 2.64 11.57
C TYR A 111 3.80 3.05 12.82
N PRO A 112 5.11 3.31 12.69
CA PRO A 112 6.03 3.35 13.82
C PRO A 112 5.68 4.37 14.89
N ILE A 113 5.21 5.57 14.50
CA ILE A 113 4.88 6.63 15.45
C ILE A 113 3.59 6.40 16.24
N SER A 114 2.74 5.48 15.79
CA SER A 114 1.41 5.24 16.36
C SER A 114 1.33 4.02 17.27
N MET A 115 2.41 3.25 17.41
CA MET A 115 2.40 2.07 18.28
C MET A 115 2.83 2.42 19.70
N ILE A 116 2.02 2.04 20.70
CA ILE A 116 2.41 2.07 22.11
C ILE A 116 3.23 0.83 22.40
N THR A 117 4.46 1.02 22.88
CA THR A 117 5.44 -0.04 23.14
C THR A 117 5.60 -0.26 24.64
N PRO A 118 6.06 -1.43 25.12
CA PRO A 118 6.41 -1.64 26.52
C PRO A 118 7.41 -0.58 27.02
N LYS A 119 7.30 -0.22 28.29
CA LYS A 119 8.18 0.80 28.87
C LYS A 119 9.66 0.45 28.72
N GLY A 120 10.41 1.34 28.06
CA GLY A 120 11.84 1.16 27.80
C GLY A 120 12.19 0.22 26.65
N ARG A 121 11.20 -0.23 25.88
CA ARG A 121 11.40 -1.01 24.66
C ARG A 121 11.15 -0.13 23.43
N SER A 122 11.98 -0.30 22.41
CA SER A 122 11.83 0.41 21.14
C SER A 122 10.63 -0.13 20.33
N PHE A 123 10.24 0.58 19.27
CA PHE A 123 9.25 0.07 18.30
C PHE A 123 9.75 -1.23 17.67
N LEU A 124 10.98 -1.26 17.14
CA LEU A 124 11.55 -2.44 16.50
C LEU A 124 11.68 -3.63 17.45
N GLY A 125 12.11 -3.36 18.70
CA GLY A 125 12.15 -4.39 19.72
C GLY A 125 10.76 -4.92 20.10
N THR A 126 9.71 -4.10 19.95
CA THR A 126 8.33 -4.51 20.24
C THR A 126 7.74 -5.35 19.12
N ILE A 127 7.87 -4.92 17.87
CA ILE A 127 7.37 -5.71 16.74
C ILE A 127 8.22 -6.97 16.48
N GLY A 128 9.43 -7.05 17.02
CA GLY A 128 10.28 -8.24 17.09
C GLY A 128 10.01 -9.12 18.32
N ASP A 129 8.95 -8.88 19.09
CA ASP A 129 8.59 -9.70 20.24
C ASP A 129 7.99 -11.05 19.81
N PRO A 130 8.53 -12.19 20.26
CA PRO A 130 7.96 -13.50 19.98
C PRO A 130 6.49 -13.64 20.41
N ASP A 131 6.08 -13.03 21.54
CA ASP A 131 4.69 -13.12 22.03
C ASP A 131 3.71 -12.41 21.07
N LEU A 132 4.14 -11.30 20.46
CA LEU A 132 3.36 -10.62 19.43
C LEU A 132 3.25 -11.48 18.16
N TRP A 133 4.36 -12.13 17.75
CA TRP A 133 4.37 -13.02 16.59
C TRP A 133 3.55 -14.28 16.81
N GLU A 134 3.53 -14.86 18.02
CA GLU A 134 2.63 -15.95 18.38
C GLU A 134 1.15 -15.50 18.26
N THR A 135 0.85 -14.30 18.73
CA THR A 135 -0.48 -13.69 18.61
C THR A 135 -0.85 -13.50 17.13
N PHE A 136 0.05 -12.98 16.31
CA PHE A 136 -0.16 -12.83 14.88
C PHE A 136 -0.37 -14.17 14.17
N GLN A 137 0.40 -15.18 14.52
CA GLN A 137 0.22 -16.53 13.97
C GLN A 137 -1.17 -17.11 14.30
N ARG A 138 -1.68 -16.88 15.52
CA ARG A 138 -3.04 -17.30 15.92
C ARG A 138 -4.12 -16.59 15.11
N ILE A 139 -3.91 -15.34 14.73
CA ILE A 139 -4.83 -14.56 13.88
C ILE A 139 -4.71 -15.01 12.42
N GLY A 140 -3.54 -15.42 11.97
CA GLY A 140 -3.24 -15.79 10.58
C GLY A 140 -2.46 -14.71 9.82
N ILE A 141 -1.81 -13.78 10.53
CA ILE A 141 -0.90 -12.77 9.96
C ILE A 141 0.47 -13.39 9.77
N ASP A 142 1.05 -13.24 8.59
CA ASP A 142 2.32 -13.87 8.17
C ASP A 142 3.39 -12.87 7.69
N ALA A 143 3.10 -11.58 7.69
CA ALA A 143 4.11 -10.55 7.46
C ALA A 143 3.87 -9.27 8.26
N ILE A 144 4.96 -8.54 8.49
CA ILE A 144 4.91 -7.16 9.00
C ILE A 144 5.52 -6.22 7.96
N HIS A 145 4.74 -5.22 7.53
CA HIS A 145 5.25 -4.04 6.87
C HIS A 145 5.56 -2.98 7.93
N THR A 146 6.85 -2.66 8.11
CA THR A 146 7.30 -1.82 9.23
C THR A 146 6.93 -0.33 9.08
N GLY A 147 6.51 0.11 7.89
CA GLY A 147 6.54 1.52 7.54
C GLY A 147 7.96 2.09 7.57
N PRO A 148 8.14 3.40 7.35
CA PRO A 148 9.46 4.02 7.31
C PRO A 148 10.06 4.17 8.72
N VAL A 149 11.14 3.45 8.96
CA VAL A 149 11.87 3.48 10.25
C VAL A 149 13.27 4.08 10.14
N LYS A 150 13.69 4.44 8.94
CA LYS A 150 14.99 5.09 8.70
C LYS A 150 14.91 6.58 9.02
N GLN A 151 16.07 7.20 9.30
CA GLN A 151 16.13 8.61 9.65
C GLN A 151 15.55 9.50 8.55
N ALA A 152 14.68 10.43 8.93
CA ALA A 152 13.94 11.29 8.02
C ALA A 152 13.94 12.76 8.49
N GLY A 153 13.45 13.67 7.63
CA GLY A 153 13.39 15.09 7.89
C GLY A 153 14.42 15.87 7.04
N GLY A 154 15.19 16.74 7.69
CA GLY A 154 16.18 17.55 7.01
C GLY A 154 17.36 17.91 7.92
N LEU A 155 18.27 18.74 7.40
CA LEU A 155 19.39 19.31 8.13
C LEU A 155 19.36 20.84 8.02
N ASN A 156 19.51 21.51 9.16
CA ASN A 156 19.78 22.93 9.23
C ASN A 156 21.12 23.14 9.94
N GLY A 157 22.19 23.28 9.19
CA GLY A 157 23.54 23.22 9.70
C GLY A 157 23.84 21.83 10.29
N TRP A 158 24.21 21.78 11.56
CA TRP A 158 24.54 20.53 12.28
C TRP A 158 23.31 19.83 12.91
N GLU A 159 22.16 20.47 12.87
CA GLU A 159 20.95 20.03 13.55
C GLU A 159 19.99 19.34 12.59
N LYS A 160 19.42 18.21 13.01
CA LYS A 160 18.32 17.56 12.31
C LYS A 160 17.03 18.39 12.49
N THR A 161 16.26 18.53 11.42
CA THR A 161 14.93 19.12 11.43
C THR A 161 13.89 18.01 11.34
N PRO A 162 12.69 18.19 11.92
CA PRO A 162 11.64 17.18 11.87
C PRO A 162 11.24 16.77 10.47
N SER A 163 10.77 15.55 10.33
CA SER A 163 10.15 15.05 9.11
C SER A 163 8.92 15.88 8.73
N VAL A 164 8.72 16.09 7.43
CA VAL A 164 7.55 16.79 6.88
C VAL A 164 6.41 15.84 6.55
N ASP A 165 6.66 14.51 6.54
CA ASP A 165 5.66 13.51 6.16
C ASP A 165 5.87 12.15 6.85
N GLY A 166 5.91 12.15 8.17
CA GLY A 166 5.87 10.90 8.94
C GLY A 166 6.97 9.90 8.63
N HIS A 167 8.19 10.37 8.33
CA HIS A 167 9.41 9.62 8.01
C HIS A 167 9.56 9.13 6.54
N PHE A 168 8.68 9.54 5.61
CA PHE A 168 8.87 9.26 4.18
C PHE A 168 9.93 10.15 3.51
N ASP A 169 10.26 11.32 4.07
CA ASP A 169 11.33 12.22 3.62
C ASP A 169 12.69 11.81 4.19
N ARG A 170 13.18 10.63 3.77
CA ARG A 170 14.41 10.02 4.30
C ARG A 170 15.65 10.85 4.03
N ILE A 171 16.57 10.84 5.00
CA ILE A 171 17.88 11.52 4.92
C ILE A 171 19.06 10.60 5.19
N SER A 172 18.80 9.33 5.52
CA SER A 172 19.83 8.35 5.83
C SER A 172 19.33 6.93 5.58
N THR A 173 20.23 5.98 5.32
CA THR A 173 19.96 4.54 5.34
C THR A 173 19.90 3.96 6.75
N LYS A 174 20.36 4.70 7.77
CA LYS A 174 20.40 4.27 9.16
C LYS A 174 19.02 4.30 9.78
N ILE A 175 18.75 3.33 10.66
CA ILE A 175 17.54 3.32 11.48
C ILE A 175 17.50 4.56 12.37
N ASP A 176 16.32 5.17 12.53
CA ASP A 176 16.13 6.28 13.45
C ASP A 176 16.10 5.73 14.89
N GLU A 177 16.93 6.34 15.76
CA GLU A 177 17.09 5.92 17.14
C GLU A 177 15.77 5.96 17.95
N ILE A 178 14.79 6.75 17.50
CA ILE A 178 13.45 6.80 18.14
C ILE A 178 12.67 5.50 17.93
N PHE A 179 12.96 4.74 16.89
CA PHE A 179 12.29 3.47 16.57
C PHE A 179 13.12 2.25 16.98
N GLY A 180 14.41 2.41 17.19
CA GLY A 180 15.31 1.33 17.62
C GLY A 180 16.66 1.35 16.93
N THR A 181 17.27 0.17 16.79
CA THR A 181 18.60 -0.02 16.25
C THR A 181 18.57 -0.99 15.07
N GLU A 182 19.64 -0.99 14.24
CA GLU A 182 19.81 -1.99 13.17
C GLU A 182 19.87 -3.42 13.72
N ASP A 183 20.44 -3.62 14.91
CA ASP A 183 20.49 -4.95 15.52
C ASP A 183 19.09 -5.42 15.95
N GLU A 184 18.22 -4.52 16.44
CA GLU A 184 16.82 -4.84 16.71
C GLU A 184 16.04 -5.12 15.44
N PHE A 185 16.34 -4.42 14.34
CA PHE A 185 15.71 -4.69 13.04
C PHE A 185 16.10 -6.09 12.53
N ARG A 186 17.38 -6.46 12.61
CA ARG A 186 17.85 -7.81 12.25
C ARG A 186 17.20 -8.88 13.13
N ALA A 187 17.09 -8.62 14.42
CA ALA A 187 16.41 -9.52 15.36
C ALA A 187 14.93 -9.70 15.00
N LEU A 188 14.24 -8.62 14.64
CA LEU A 188 12.86 -8.68 14.11
C LEU A 188 12.78 -9.60 12.89
N CYS A 189 13.67 -9.46 11.91
CA CYS A 189 13.68 -10.33 10.73
C CYS A 189 13.95 -11.80 11.09
N GLU A 190 14.83 -12.06 12.08
CA GLU A 190 15.09 -13.42 12.58
C GLU A 190 13.88 -14.00 13.29
N VAL A 191 13.18 -13.23 14.11
CA VAL A 191 11.96 -13.67 14.80
C VAL A 191 10.86 -13.96 13.77
N ALA A 192 10.61 -13.04 12.83
CA ALA A 192 9.65 -13.25 11.75
C ALA A 192 9.88 -14.58 11.02
N ALA A 193 11.13 -14.85 10.63
CA ALA A 193 11.51 -16.09 9.94
C ALA A 193 11.29 -17.34 10.81
N ASN A 194 11.49 -17.26 12.12
CA ASN A 194 11.24 -18.38 13.04
C ASN A 194 9.75 -18.75 13.14
N PHE A 195 8.85 -17.78 12.93
CA PHE A 195 7.40 -18.00 12.83
C PHE A 195 6.92 -18.28 11.40
N GLY A 196 7.84 -18.43 10.44
CA GLY A 196 7.51 -18.65 9.02
C GLY A 196 7.01 -17.39 8.30
N GLY A 197 7.21 -16.23 8.92
CA GLY A 197 6.79 -14.94 8.39
C GLY A 197 7.92 -14.15 7.73
N THR A 198 7.61 -12.94 7.29
CA THR A 198 8.58 -12.03 6.65
C THR A 198 8.38 -10.58 7.08
N VAL A 199 9.43 -9.78 6.91
CA VAL A 199 9.43 -8.33 7.15
C VAL A 199 9.55 -7.61 5.82
N ILE A 200 8.73 -6.59 5.64
CA ILE A 200 8.68 -5.72 4.47
C ILE A 200 9.18 -4.34 4.91
N ASP A 201 10.27 -3.85 4.32
CA ASP A 201 10.76 -2.49 4.55
C ASP A 201 10.24 -1.52 3.49
N ASP A 202 10.30 -0.25 3.79
CA ASP A 202 9.84 0.84 2.91
C ASP A 202 11.03 1.53 2.26
N ILE A 203 11.03 1.67 0.93
CA ILE A 203 11.97 2.52 0.21
C ILE A 203 11.23 3.57 -0.61
N VAL A 204 11.85 4.74 -0.76
CA VAL A 204 11.26 5.87 -1.47
C VAL A 204 12.12 6.17 -2.71
N PRO A 205 11.77 5.64 -3.90
CA PRO A 205 12.60 5.84 -5.09
C PRO A 205 12.44 7.22 -5.74
N GLY A 206 11.41 7.99 -5.38
CA GLY A 206 11.06 9.25 -6.03
C GLY A 206 11.69 10.51 -5.41
N HIS A 207 11.98 10.51 -4.12
CA HIS A 207 12.50 11.68 -3.42
C HIS A 207 13.30 11.31 -2.16
N THR A 208 13.99 12.31 -1.60
CA THR A 208 14.59 12.24 -0.25
C THR A 208 14.06 13.37 0.61
N GLY A 209 14.48 13.46 1.87
CA GLY A 209 14.43 14.68 2.65
C GLY A 209 15.61 15.62 2.30
N LYS A 210 15.61 16.82 2.88
CA LYS A 210 16.71 17.79 2.74
C LYS A 210 17.87 17.44 3.70
N GLY A 211 18.39 16.21 3.59
CA GLY A 211 19.49 15.68 4.38
C GLY A 211 20.87 16.05 3.86
N ALA A 212 21.87 15.24 4.23
CA ALA A 212 23.25 15.44 3.85
C ALA A 212 23.45 15.49 2.34
N ASP A 213 22.78 14.61 1.60
CA ASP A 213 22.89 14.54 0.13
C ASP A 213 22.39 15.84 -0.53
N PHE A 214 21.27 16.39 -0.07
CA PHE A 214 20.75 17.65 -0.59
C PHE A 214 21.65 18.83 -0.23
N ARG A 215 22.23 18.85 0.98
CA ARG A 215 23.18 19.91 1.40
C ARG A 215 24.47 19.87 0.57
N LEU A 216 24.99 18.67 0.27
CA LEU A 216 26.14 18.48 -0.61
C LEU A 216 25.81 18.87 -2.06
N ALA A 217 24.59 18.59 -2.53
CA ALA A 217 24.12 19.00 -3.84
C ALA A 217 24.08 20.54 -3.97
N GLU A 218 23.46 21.24 -3.01
CA GLU A 218 23.42 22.72 -2.98
C GLU A 218 24.82 23.33 -3.01
N MET A 219 25.81 22.71 -2.36
CA MET A 219 27.20 23.13 -2.33
C MET A 219 27.99 22.72 -3.56
N LYS A 220 27.39 22.00 -4.51
CA LYS A 220 28.00 21.45 -5.72
C LYS A 220 29.23 20.56 -5.44
N VAL A 221 29.09 19.63 -4.51
CA VAL A 221 30.13 18.67 -4.18
C VAL A 221 30.00 17.43 -5.05
N GLY A 222 31.03 17.06 -5.82
CA GLY A 222 31.08 15.82 -6.60
C GLY A 222 29.82 15.59 -7.46
N ASP A 223 29.29 14.37 -7.41
CA ASP A 223 28.11 13.94 -8.17
C ASP A 223 26.76 14.26 -7.47
N TYR A 224 26.79 14.87 -6.29
CA TYR A 224 25.57 15.09 -5.48
C TYR A 224 24.50 15.93 -6.19
N PRO A 225 24.82 16.98 -6.97
CA PRO A 225 23.79 17.69 -7.74
C PRO A 225 23.01 16.78 -8.70
N GLY A 226 23.67 15.75 -9.24
CA GLY A 226 23.05 14.77 -10.13
C GLY A 226 22.04 13.83 -9.44
N ILE A 227 21.92 13.85 -8.11
CA ILE A 227 20.85 13.13 -7.40
C ILE A 227 19.49 13.72 -7.70
N TYR A 228 19.41 15.05 -7.88
CA TYR A 228 18.16 15.80 -7.89
C TYR A 228 17.88 16.48 -9.21
N HIS A 229 16.61 16.69 -9.53
CA HIS A 229 16.21 17.63 -10.57
C HIS A 229 16.41 19.06 -10.04
N MET A 230 17.60 19.61 -10.26
CA MET A 230 17.94 20.96 -9.80
C MET A 230 18.76 21.73 -10.84
N VAL A 231 18.50 23.01 -10.93
CA VAL A 231 19.12 23.93 -11.90
C VAL A 231 19.84 25.06 -11.17
N GLU A 232 21.15 25.21 -11.42
CA GLU A 232 21.92 26.35 -10.88
C GLU A 232 21.52 27.61 -11.60
N ILE A 233 21.15 28.65 -10.86
CA ILE A 233 20.82 29.96 -11.40
C ILE A 233 22.04 30.88 -11.19
N PRO A 234 22.64 31.41 -12.27
CA PRO A 234 23.81 32.27 -12.16
C PRO A 234 23.47 33.60 -11.47
N PRO A 235 24.46 34.27 -10.83
CA PRO A 235 24.22 35.47 -10.02
C PRO A 235 23.51 36.60 -10.77
N GLU A 236 23.75 36.77 -12.07
CA GLU A 236 23.11 37.76 -12.91
C GLU A 236 21.59 37.57 -13.00
N ASP A 237 21.09 36.34 -12.86
CA ASP A 237 19.68 35.98 -12.96
C ASP A 237 18.98 35.80 -11.61
N TRP A 238 19.68 35.99 -10.49
CA TRP A 238 19.07 35.90 -9.17
C TRP A 238 17.91 36.88 -8.94
N HIS A 239 17.88 37.97 -9.73
CA HIS A 239 16.78 38.94 -9.71
C HIS A 239 15.43 38.32 -10.14
N MET A 240 15.45 37.20 -10.86
CA MET A 240 14.23 36.42 -11.24
C MET A 240 13.69 35.55 -10.11
N LEU A 241 14.52 35.26 -9.09
CA LEU A 241 14.16 34.39 -7.99
C LEU A 241 13.47 35.16 -6.85
N PRO A 242 12.46 34.59 -6.22
CA PRO A 242 11.87 35.19 -5.03
C PRO A 242 12.89 35.24 -3.87
N LYS A 243 12.66 36.18 -2.95
CA LYS A 243 13.50 36.30 -1.76
C LYS A 243 13.09 35.27 -0.73
N VAL A 244 14.04 34.41 -0.34
CA VAL A 244 13.81 33.42 0.72
C VAL A 244 13.65 34.14 2.07
N PRO A 245 12.58 33.84 2.82
CA PRO A 245 12.34 34.44 4.13
C PRO A 245 13.47 34.09 5.11
N ARG A 246 13.70 35.01 6.07
CA ARG A 246 14.72 34.78 7.11
C ARG A 246 14.39 33.50 7.93
N GLY A 247 15.37 32.62 8.02
CA GLY A 247 15.21 31.36 8.77
C GLY A 247 14.67 30.19 7.94
N LYS A 248 14.27 30.43 6.70
CA LYS A 248 13.96 29.40 5.70
C LYS A 248 15.19 29.10 4.85
N ASP A 249 15.30 27.90 4.32
CA ASP A 249 16.38 27.49 3.39
C ASP A 249 15.95 27.58 1.93
N SER A 250 14.64 27.66 1.66
CA SER A 250 14.04 27.74 0.33
C SER A 250 12.69 28.45 0.36
N ILE A 251 12.14 28.69 -0.83
CA ILE A 251 10.80 29.25 -1.05
C ILE A 251 10.22 28.68 -2.35
N ASN A 252 8.93 28.31 -2.31
CA ASN A 252 8.22 27.89 -3.51
C ASN A 252 8.13 29.01 -4.55
N LEU A 253 8.27 28.66 -5.84
CA LEU A 253 8.07 29.60 -6.94
C LEU A 253 6.56 29.77 -7.19
N ASP A 254 6.15 31.03 -7.36
CA ASP A 254 4.87 31.32 -7.96
C ASP A 254 4.88 31.04 -9.48
N ASN A 255 3.71 30.97 -10.09
CA ASN A 255 3.58 30.73 -11.53
C ASN A 255 4.28 31.80 -12.41
N GLU A 256 4.39 33.02 -11.91
CA GLU A 256 5.09 34.12 -12.64
C GLU A 256 6.59 33.90 -12.62
N ALA A 257 7.19 33.55 -11.48
CA ALA A 257 8.63 33.28 -11.38
C ALA A 257 8.99 32.01 -12.18
N GLU A 258 8.19 30.96 -12.14
CA GLU A 258 8.36 29.76 -12.98
C GLU A 258 8.37 30.14 -14.47
N SER A 259 7.38 30.91 -14.93
CA SER A 259 7.27 31.35 -16.32
C SER A 259 8.44 32.28 -16.74
N ARG A 260 8.93 33.15 -15.85
CA ARG A 260 10.10 33.99 -16.13
C ARG A 260 11.35 33.15 -16.36
N LEU A 261 11.62 32.20 -15.52
CA LEU A 261 12.77 31.28 -15.62
C LEU A 261 12.69 30.42 -16.89
N GLN A 262 11.51 29.89 -17.20
CA GLN A 262 11.30 29.14 -18.43
C GLN A 262 11.58 29.98 -19.68
N LYS A 263 11.08 31.21 -19.74
CA LYS A 263 11.33 32.17 -20.86
C LYS A 263 12.77 32.57 -20.96
N ALA A 264 13.53 32.54 -19.87
CA ALA A 264 14.96 32.77 -19.87
C ALA A 264 15.78 31.58 -20.38
N GLY A 265 15.13 30.45 -20.67
CA GLY A 265 15.76 29.23 -21.23
C GLY A 265 16.18 28.20 -20.19
N TYR A 266 15.80 28.35 -18.92
CA TYR A 266 16.03 27.34 -17.92
C TYR A 266 15.07 26.16 -18.10
N ILE A 267 15.56 24.95 -17.82
CA ILE A 267 14.76 23.72 -17.86
C ILE A 267 13.91 23.66 -16.57
N ILE A 268 13.05 24.64 -16.42
CA ILE A 268 12.08 24.78 -15.31
C ILE A 268 10.74 25.08 -15.97
N GLY A 269 9.67 24.41 -15.52
CA GLY A 269 8.36 24.66 -16.09
C GLY A 269 7.28 23.79 -15.49
N GLN A 270 6.06 24.09 -15.86
CA GLN A 270 4.86 23.46 -15.34
C GLN A 270 4.91 21.95 -15.49
N MET A 271 4.55 21.24 -14.41
CA MET A 271 4.29 19.81 -14.41
C MET A 271 2.82 19.53 -14.79
N GLN A 272 2.49 18.27 -15.09
CA GLN A 272 1.11 17.85 -15.42
C GLN A 272 0.11 18.28 -14.34
N ARG A 273 0.51 18.20 -13.07
CA ARG A 273 -0.27 18.70 -11.92
C ARG A 273 0.64 19.13 -10.76
N VAL A 274 0.10 19.93 -9.87
CA VAL A 274 0.73 20.28 -8.59
C VAL A 274 0.04 19.47 -7.49
N ILE A 275 0.71 18.42 -7.01
CA ILE A 275 0.20 17.64 -5.88
C ILE A 275 0.38 18.46 -4.60
N PHE A 276 -0.61 18.41 -3.70
CA PHE A 276 -0.69 19.23 -2.47
C PHE A 276 -0.59 20.73 -2.75
N ALA A 277 -1.23 21.18 -3.83
CA ALA A 277 -1.30 22.61 -4.15
C ALA A 277 -2.01 23.37 -3.01
N GLU A 278 -1.37 24.47 -2.56
CA GLU A 278 -1.90 25.37 -1.55
C GLU A 278 -1.57 26.81 -1.97
N PRO A 279 -2.58 27.59 -2.34
CA PRO A 279 -2.36 28.94 -2.88
C PRO A 279 -1.49 29.82 -1.97
N GLY A 280 -0.42 30.38 -2.53
CA GLY A 280 0.54 31.22 -1.82
C GLY A 280 1.54 30.47 -0.91
N VAL A 281 1.43 29.13 -0.81
CA VAL A 281 2.36 28.26 -0.09
C VAL A 281 3.04 27.30 -1.04
N LYS A 282 2.25 26.58 -1.84
CA LYS A 282 2.72 25.72 -2.93
C LYS A 282 1.92 25.98 -4.20
N ASP A 283 2.38 26.93 -5.00
CA ASP A 283 1.76 27.30 -6.27
C ASP A 283 2.31 26.48 -7.45
N THR A 284 3.59 26.02 -7.34
CA THR A 284 4.26 25.19 -8.36
C THR A 284 4.99 24.01 -7.74
N ASN A 285 5.56 23.14 -8.58
CA ASN A 285 6.41 22.04 -8.14
C ASN A 285 7.90 22.45 -7.98
N TRP A 286 8.22 23.73 -8.04
CA TRP A 286 9.59 24.22 -7.99
C TRP A 286 9.81 25.14 -6.81
N SER A 287 10.97 25.01 -6.17
CA SER A 287 11.40 25.92 -5.10
C SER A 287 12.82 26.44 -5.34
N ALA A 288 13.07 27.69 -4.95
CA ALA A 288 14.38 28.32 -5.01
C ALA A 288 15.07 28.25 -3.65
N THR A 289 16.37 27.89 -3.64
CA THR A 289 17.16 27.86 -2.40
C THR A 289 17.57 29.28 -1.97
N ALA A 290 17.86 29.45 -0.69
CA ALA A 290 18.68 30.57 -0.22
C ALA A 290 20.10 30.49 -0.84
N PRO A 291 20.89 31.60 -0.85
CA PRO A 291 22.29 31.52 -1.25
C PRO A 291 23.07 30.51 -0.37
N VAL A 292 23.81 29.61 -1.00
CA VAL A 292 24.63 28.59 -0.35
C VAL A 292 26.08 28.73 -0.79
N LEU A 293 26.99 28.82 0.16
CA LEU A 293 28.43 28.90 -0.09
C LEU A 293 29.01 27.46 -0.22
N GLY A 294 29.59 27.18 -1.40
CA GLY A 294 30.26 25.90 -1.66
C GLY A 294 31.69 25.84 -1.08
N PRO A 295 32.29 24.62 -1.03
CA PRO A 295 33.70 24.48 -0.57
C PRO A 295 34.72 25.18 -1.48
N ASP A 296 34.36 25.44 -2.70
CA ASP A 296 35.16 26.23 -3.67
C ASP A 296 35.11 27.75 -3.44
N GLY A 297 34.36 28.20 -2.43
CA GLY A 297 34.18 29.60 -2.10
C GLY A 297 33.16 30.33 -3.01
N VAL A 298 32.45 29.63 -3.86
CA VAL A 298 31.41 30.19 -4.74
C VAL A 298 30.05 30.11 -4.08
N GLU A 299 29.34 31.23 -4.04
CA GLU A 299 27.96 31.29 -3.57
C GLU A 299 27.00 30.95 -4.72
N ARG A 300 26.03 30.04 -4.45
CA ARG A 300 25.10 29.49 -5.45
C ARG A 300 23.66 29.62 -5.00
N ARG A 301 22.74 29.71 -5.96
CA ARG A 301 21.32 29.50 -5.75
C ARG A 301 20.81 28.50 -6.78
N TRP A 302 19.94 27.60 -6.31
CA TRP A 302 19.38 26.57 -7.14
C TRP A 302 17.86 26.70 -7.18
N VAL A 303 17.27 26.20 -8.27
CA VAL A 303 15.84 25.86 -8.33
C VAL A 303 15.74 24.35 -8.45
N TYR A 304 14.98 23.73 -7.55
CA TYR A 304 14.84 22.27 -7.49
C TYR A 304 13.38 21.86 -7.58
N LEU A 305 13.14 20.68 -8.17
CA LEU A 305 11.83 20.06 -8.30
C LEU A 305 11.47 19.32 -6.99
N HIS A 306 10.22 19.46 -6.57
CA HIS A 306 9.60 18.63 -5.52
C HIS A 306 8.19 18.26 -5.97
N TYR A 307 8.00 16.99 -6.28
CA TYR A 307 6.71 16.55 -6.79
C TYR A 307 5.62 16.64 -5.71
N PHE A 308 5.95 16.24 -4.48
CA PHE A 308 5.07 16.28 -3.32
C PHE A 308 5.28 17.54 -2.49
N LYS A 309 5.98 17.47 -1.37
CA LYS A 309 6.19 18.58 -0.43
C LYS A 309 7.55 19.29 -0.70
N GLU A 310 7.65 20.56 -0.34
CA GLU A 310 8.89 21.36 -0.50
C GLU A 310 10.12 20.71 0.16
N GLY A 311 9.90 20.00 1.29
CA GLY A 311 10.94 19.24 2.00
C GLY A 311 11.37 17.95 1.31
N GLN A 312 10.78 17.59 0.15
CA GLN A 312 10.96 16.32 -0.55
C GLN A 312 11.53 16.54 -1.96
N PRO A 313 12.82 16.91 -2.11
CA PRO A 313 13.44 17.12 -3.41
C PRO A 313 13.41 15.83 -4.26
N THR A 314 12.95 15.96 -5.51
CA THR A 314 12.74 14.84 -6.43
C THR A 314 14.07 14.31 -6.98
N ILE A 315 14.23 12.99 -6.95
CA ILE A 315 15.42 12.27 -7.46
C ILE A 315 15.43 12.30 -9.00
N ASN A 316 16.58 12.59 -9.58
CA ASN A 316 16.83 12.52 -11.02
C ASN A 316 17.44 11.17 -11.41
N TRP A 317 16.61 10.27 -11.94
CA TRP A 317 17.02 8.96 -12.40
C TRP A 317 17.81 8.97 -13.71
N LEU A 318 17.68 10.04 -14.49
CA LEU A 318 18.27 10.18 -15.84
C LEU A 318 19.57 11.00 -15.85
N ASP A 319 20.05 11.46 -14.69
CA ASP A 319 21.32 12.18 -14.64
C ASP A 319 22.47 11.28 -15.14
N PRO A 320 23.37 11.78 -16.00
CA PRO A 320 24.49 10.98 -16.52
C PRO A 320 25.43 10.38 -15.48
N THR A 321 25.45 10.92 -14.26
CA THR A 321 26.20 10.35 -13.14
C THR A 321 25.53 9.12 -12.53
N PHE A 322 24.24 8.90 -12.81
CA PHE A 322 23.38 7.90 -12.18
C PHE A 322 23.36 7.99 -10.64
N ALA A 323 23.65 9.17 -10.08
CA ALA A 323 23.78 9.34 -8.63
C ALA A 323 22.47 9.01 -7.89
N GLY A 324 21.31 9.45 -8.40
CA GLY A 324 20.00 9.15 -7.83
C GLY A 324 19.68 7.66 -7.88
N MET A 325 19.94 6.99 -9.00
CA MET A 325 19.75 5.55 -9.13
C MET A 325 20.66 4.76 -8.16
N ARG A 326 21.94 5.14 -8.04
CA ARG A 326 22.87 4.50 -7.10
C ARG A 326 22.40 4.61 -5.65
N LEU A 327 21.85 5.78 -5.28
CA LEU A 327 21.30 6.01 -3.95
C LEU A 327 20.15 5.04 -3.65
N VAL A 328 19.16 4.94 -4.52
CA VAL A 328 17.98 4.09 -4.32
C VAL A 328 18.35 2.61 -4.33
N ILE A 329 19.19 2.17 -5.27
CA ILE A 329 19.64 0.77 -5.34
C ILE A 329 20.46 0.40 -4.09
N GLY A 330 21.31 1.31 -3.60
CA GLY A 330 22.09 1.08 -2.39
C GLY A 330 21.21 0.95 -1.15
N ASP A 331 20.16 1.75 -1.05
CA ASP A 331 19.19 1.65 0.03
C ASP A 331 18.39 0.33 -0.01
N ALA A 332 17.96 -0.10 -1.20
CA ALA A 332 17.32 -1.41 -1.36
C ALA A 332 18.24 -2.56 -0.96
N LEU A 333 19.53 -2.50 -1.34
CA LEU A 333 20.53 -3.49 -0.95
C LEU A 333 20.80 -3.49 0.56
N HIS A 334 20.80 -2.32 1.19
CA HIS A 334 20.91 -2.20 2.65
C HIS A 334 19.75 -2.90 3.36
N SER A 335 18.52 -2.65 2.91
CA SER A 335 17.33 -3.30 3.48
C SER A 335 17.38 -4.82 3.35
N LEU A 336 17.70 -5.33 2.16
CA LEU A 336 17.71 -6.77 1.88
C LEU A 336 18.95 -7.49 2.47
N GLY A 337 20.13 -6.90 2.29
CA GLY A 337 21.41 -7.55 2.60
C GLY A 337 21.87 -7.33 4.04
N ASP A 338 21.78 -6.10 4.55
CA ASP A 338 22.27 -5.75 5.88
C ASP A 338 21.19 -5.90 6.96
N LEU A 339 19.96 -5.46 6.66
CA LEU A 339 18.87 -5.56 7.62
C LEU A 339 18.13 -6.90 7.57
N GLY A 340 18.17 -7.60 6.41
CA GLY A 340 17.63 -8.95 6.28
C GLY A 340 16.13 -9.02 5.95
N THR A 341 15.56 -7.96 5.36
CA THR A 341 14.16 -7.96 4.94
C THR A 341 13.89 -8.96 3.83
N GLY A 342 12.67 -9.49 3.78
CA GLY A 342 12.24 -10.40 2.70
C GLY A 342 11.53 -9.70 1.55
N ALA A 343 11.14 -8.43 1.73
CA ALA A 343 10.43 -7.67 0.71
C ALA A 343 10.61 -6.16 0.87
N LEU A 344 10.28 -5.42 -0.20
CA LEU A 344 10.33 -3.97 -0.23
C LEU A 344 9.01 -3.38 -0.74
N ARG A 345 8.48 -2.37 -0.03
CA ARG A 345 7.47 -1.45 -0.54
C ARG A 345 8.16 -0.33 -1.30
N LEU A 346 7.67 -0.03 -2.50
CA LEU A 346 8.13 1.07 -3.34
C LEU A 346 7.14 2.23 -3.21
N ASP A 347 7.51 3.22 -2.40
CA ASP A 347 6.68 4.40 -2.15
C ASP A 347 6.66 5.32 -3.37
N ALA A 348 5.49 5.81 -3.76
CA ALA A 348 5.30 6.83 -4.80
C ALA A 348 6.10 6.60 -6.10
N ASN A 349 6.29 5.38 -6.50
CA ASN A 349 7.21 4.96 -7.55
C ASN A 349 6.71 5.19 -8.99
N GLY A 350 5.56 5.83 -9.18
CA GLY A 350 5.00 6.22 -10.47
C GLY A 350 5.55 7.53 -11.04
N PHE A 351 6.40 8.24 -10.30
CA PHE A 351 6.83 9.62 -10.60
C PHE A 351 8.35 9.74 -10.80
N LEU A 352 9.02 8.68 -11.29
CA LEU A 352 10.48 8.64 -11.38
C LEU A 352 11.03 9.28 -12.64
N GLY A 353 10.25 9.38 -13.71
CA GLY A 353 10.61 10.06 -14.94
C GLY A 353 10.07 11.48 -14.96
N VAL A 354 10.87 12.42 -15.47
CA VAL A 354 10.42 13.78 -15.76
C VAL A 354 10.93 14.17 -17.13
N GLU A 355 10.01 14.39 -18.07
CA GLU A 355 10.36 14.78 -19.45
C GLU A 355 9.54 15.99 -19.89
N LYS A 356 10.23 16.99 -20.42
CA LYS A 356 9.63 18.16 -21.04
C LYS A 356 9.82 18.12 -22.55
N SER A 357 8.72 17.92 -23.28
CA SER A 357 8.73 17.75 -24.75
C SER A 357 8.68 19.06 -25.52
N ALA A 358 8.04 20.12 -24.98
CA ALA A 358 7.91 21.41 -25.60
C ALA A 358 7.69 22.54 -24.57
N GLU A 359 7.90 23.81 -24.95
CA GLU A 359 7.77 24.96 -24.04
C GLU A 359 6.36 25.09 -23.45
N ASP A 360 5.34 24.93 -24.27
CA ASP A 360 3.93 25.15 -23.90
C ASP A 360 3.22 23.87 -23.39
N VAL A 361 3.94 22.75 -23.26
CA VAL A 361 3.38 21.50 -22.76
C VAL A 361 3.90 21.24 -21.35
N PRO A 362 3.03 20.91 -20.38
CA PRO A 362 3.46 20.48 -19.05
C PRO A 362 4.44 19.30 -19.13
N ALA A 363 5.43 19.28 -18.25
CA ALA A 363 6.38 18.17 -18.20
C ALA A 363 5.67 16.88 -17.81
N TRP A 364 5.95 15.81 -18.57
CA TRP A 364 5.38 14.48 -18.36
C TRP A 364 6.13 13.75 -17.23
N SER A 365 5.39 13.26 -16.28
CA SER A 365 5.93 12.45 -15.17
C SER A 365 5.04 11.25 -14.84
N GLU A 366 3.74 11.46 -14.68
CA GLU A 366 2.80 10.39 -14.32
C GLU A 366 2.69 9.39 -15.47
N GLY A 367 2.92 8.09 -15.17
CA GLY A 367 2.93 7.04 -16.19
C GLY A 367 4.12 7.10 -17.16
N HIS A 368 5.20 7.79 -16.78
CA HIS A 368 6.40 7.87 -17.61
C HIS A 368 7.07 6.48 -17.73
N PRO A 369 7.51 6.04 -18.93
CA PRO A 369 8.12 4.72 -19.14
C PRO A 369 9.36 4.45 -18.27
N LEU A 370 10.07 5.49 -17.85
CA LEU A 370 11.20 5.36 -16.95
C LEU A 370 10.78 4.82 -15.58
N SER A 371 9.59 5.18 -15.08
CA SER A 371 9.08 4.64 -13.82
C SER A 371 8.91 3.11 -13.92
N GLU A 372 8.38 2.60 -15.03
CA GLU A 372 8.28 1.17 -15.29
C GLU A 372 9.66 0.51 -15.33
N ALA A 373 10.61 1.08 -16.09
CA ALA A 373 11.97 0.53 -16.22
C ALA A 373 12.74 0.52 -14.88
N ALA A 374 12.61 1.59 -14.09
CA ALA A 374 13.23 1.68 -12.77
C ALA A 374 12.62 0.65 -11.79
N ASN A 375 11.31 0.51 -11.79
CA ASN A 375 10.62 -0.49 -10.98
C ASN A 375 11.00 -1.93 -11.37
N GLN A 376 11.12 -2.21 -12.67
CA GLN A 376 11.58 -3.50 -13.16
C GLN A 376 13.03 -3.79 -12.71
N LEU A 377 13.90 -2.79 -12.73
CA LEU A 377 15.29 -2.94 -12.26
C LEU A 377 15.34 -3.29 -10.77
N ILE A 378 14.64 -2.54 -9.93
CA ILE A 378 14.58 -2.78 -8.48
C ILE A 378 13.96 -4.16 -8.22
N ALA A 379 12.80 -4.45 -8.79
CA ALA A 379 12.08 -5.68 -8.54
C ALA A 379 12.84 -6.93 -8.99
N SER A 380 13.49 -6.89 -10.16
CA SER A 380 14.32 -8.02 -10.62
C SER A 380 15.52 -8.27 -9.72
N MET A 381 16.12 -7.23 -9.17
CA MET A 381 17.20 -7.34 -8.18
C MET A 381 16.69 -7.97 -6.87
N VAL A 382 15.53 -7.56 -6.39
CA VAL A 382 14.91 -8.09 -5.18
C VAL A 382 14.53 -9.57 -5.36
N ARG A 383 13.89 -9.93 -6.47
CA ARG A 383 13.56 -11.33 -6.80
C ARG A 383 14.80 -12.22 -6.85
N LYS A 384 15.90 -11.71 -7.40
CA LYS A 384 17.16 -12.43 -7.50
C LYS A 384 17.74 -12.86 -6.16
N VAL A 385 17.48 -12.11 -5.10
CA VAL A 385 17.92 -12.46 -3.74
C VAL A 385 16.79 -13.17 -2.94
N GLY A 386 15.72 -13.56 -3.60
CA GLY A 386 14.63 -14.34 -3.03
C GLY A 386 13.52 -13.50 -2.37
N GLY A 387 13.56 -12.19 -2.51
CA GLY A 387 12.53 -11.26 -2.04
C GLY A 387 11.41 -11.04 -3.04
N PHE A 388 10.50 -10.13 -2.70
CA PHE A 388 9.48 -9.59 -3.60
C PHE A 388 9.30 -8.10 -3.38
N THR A 389 8.61 -7.46 -4.33
CA THR A 389 8.30 -6.03 -4.24
C THR A 389 6.81 -5.78 -4.37
N PHE A 390 6.32 -4.73 -3.69
CA PHE A 390 5.03 -4.19 -4.00
C PHE A 390 5.09 -2.67 -4.13
N GLN A 391 4.23 -2.14 -4.98
CA GLN A 391 4.23 -0.73 -5.34
C GLN A 391 3.00 -0.01 -4.84
N GLU A 392 3.21 1.25 -4.45
CA GLU A 392 2.14 2.18 -4.16
C GLU A 392 1.88 3.07 -5.37
N LEU A 393 0.87 2.70 -6.15
CA LEU A 393 0.44 3.49 -7.30
C LEU A 393 -1.08 3.58 -7.33
N ASN A 394 -1.58 4.80 -7.45
CA ASN A 394 -3.00 5.04 -7.73
C ASN A 394 -3.21 5.00 -9.24
N LEU A 395 -3.46 3.80 -9.74
CA LEU A 395 -3.49 3.48 -11.16
C LEU A 395 -4.92 3.29 -11.67
N SER A 396 -5.11 3.46 -12.98
CA SER A 396 -6.28 2.92 -13.68
C SER A 396 -6.23 1.39 -13.72
N ILE A 397 -7.35 0.74 -14.01
CA ILE A 397 -7.41 -0.71 -14.16
C ILE A 397 -6.48 -1.19 -15.31
N ASP A 398 -6.40 -0.41 -16.39
CA ASP A 398 -5.50 -0.69 -17.52
C ASP A 398 -4.03 -0.64 -17.11
N ASP A 399 -3.65 0.36 -16.30
CA ASP A 399 -2.28 0.52 -15.82
C ASP A 399 -1.90 -0.57 -14.82
N ILE A 400 -2.82 -1.00 -13.95
CA ILE A 400 -2.60 -2.15 -13.06
C ILE A 400 -2.28 -3.40 -13.88
N ARG A 401 -3.06 -3.68 -14.93
CA ARG A 401 -2.79 -4.78 -15.84
C ARG A 401 -1.43 -4.66 -16.53
N ALA A 402 -1.10 -3.46 -17.02
CA ALA A 402 0.17 -3.22 -17.70
C ALA A 402 1.37 -3.40 -16.76
N THR A 403 1.29 -2.90 -15.52
CA THR A 403 2.37 -3.01 -14.53
C THR A 403 2.52 -4.41 -13.97
N ALA A 404 1.44 -5.20 -13.87
CA ALA A 404 1.50 -6.61 -13.49
C ALA A 404 2.33 -7.47 -14.47
N ALA A 405 2.46 -7.04 -15.73
CA ALA A 405 3.30 -7.71 -16.73
C ALA A 405 4.79 -7.36 -16.62
N ARG A 406 5.13 -6.25 -15.93
CA ARG A 406 6.50 -5.72 -15.86
C ARG A 406 6.67 -4.85 -14.62
N GLY A 407 7.67 -5.04 -13.81
CA GLY A 407 7.95 -4.18 -12.65
C GLY A 407 7.79 -4.89 -11.33
N ALA A 408 7.06 -4.31 -10.38
CA ALA A 408 6.82 -4.89 -9.06
C ALA A 408 5.94 -6.16 -9.14
N ASP A 409 6.08 -7.03 -8.14
CA ASP A 409 5.31 -8.28 -8.08
C ASP A 409 3.84 -8.02 -7.71
N LEU A 410 3.61 -7.00 -6.88
CA LEU A 410 2.31 -6.68 -6.33
C LEU A 410 2.03 -5.18 -6.41
N SER A 411 0.75 -4.80 -6.47
CA SER A 411 0.28 -3.40 -6.47
C SER A 411 -0.89 -3.20 -5.53
N TYR A 412 -1.00 -2.04 -4.87
CA TYR A 412 -2.19 -1.69 -4.10
C TYR A 412 -3.44 -1.63 -4.98
N ASP A 413 -4.53 -2.15 -4.44
CA ASP A 413 -5.87 -2.01 -5.01
C ASP A 413 -6.55 -0.73 -4.51
N PHE A 414 -6.26 0.39 -5.16
CA PHE A 414 -6.95 1.65 -4.88
C PHE A 414 -8.27 1.80 -5.67
N VAL A 415 -8.54 0.92 -6.62
CA VAL A 415 -9.74 1.00 -7.48
C VAL A 415 -10.99 0.59 -6.71
N ASN A 416 -10.91 -0.51 -5.96
CA ASN A 416 -12.05 -1.05 -5.24
C ASN A 416 -12.37 -0.32 -3.94
N ARG A 417 -11.42 0.42 -3.33
CA ARG A 417 -11.65 1.16 -2.08
C ARG A 417 -12.81 2.15 -2.16
N PRO A 418 -12.86 3.11 -3.10
CA PRO A 418 -14.02 3.98 -3.22
C PRO A 418 -15.31 3.21 -3.53
N ALA A 419 -15.22 2.10 -4.25
CA ALA A 419 -16.38 1.31 -4.63
C ALA A 419 -17.01 0.57 -3.44
N TYR A 420 -16.23 -0.09 -2.57
CA TYR A 420 -16.80 -0.73 -1.38
C TYR A 420 -17.21 0.27 -0.29
N HIS A 421 -16.54 1.43 -0.17
CA HIS A 421 -17.03 2.51 0.70
C HIS A 421 -18.35 3.09 0.20
N HIS A 422 -18.52 3.24 -1.13
CA HIS A 422 -19.80 3.66 -1.72
C HIS A 422 -20.90 2.62 -1.47
N ALA A 423 -20.60 1.33 -1.64
CA ALA A 423 -21.54 0.26 -1.34
C ALA A 423 -21.99 0.27 0.13
N LEU A 424 -21.04 0.48 1.07
CA LEU A 424 -21.32 0.61 2.49
C LEU A 424 -22.19 1.85 2.80
N ALA A 425 -21.86 3.00 2.22
CA ALA A 425 -22.55 4.26 2.48
C ALA A 425 -23.97 4.30 1.91
N THR A 426 -24.26 3.53 0.85
CA THR A 426 -25.54 3.57 0.13
C THR A 426 -26.37 2.29 0.28
N GLY A 427 -25.79 1.18 0.75
CA GLY A 427 -26.42 -0.15 0.73
C GLY A 427 -26.62 -0.70 -0.69
N ASP A 428 -25.89 -0.18 -1.69
CA ASP A 428 -26.01 -0.53 -3.11
C ASP A 428 -24.64 -0.92 -3.69
N THR A 429 -24.51 -2.17 -4.11
CA THR A 429 -23.27 -2.76 -4.62
C THR A 429 -23.07 -2.59 -6.12
N GLU A 430 -23.94 -1.89 -6.84
CA GLU A 430 -23.90 -1.79 -8.31
C GLU A 430 -22.56 -1.22 -8.81
N PHE A 431 -22.08 -0.14 -8.20
CA PHE A 431 -20.78 0.44 -8.56
C PHE A 431 -19.62 -0.51 -8.24
N LEU A 432 -19.63 -1.17 -7.07
CA LEU A 432 -18.61 -2.14 -6.68
C LEU A 432 -18.57 -3.34 -7.63
N ARG A 433 -19.74 -3.88 -7.97
CA ARG A 433 -19.85 -4.97 -8.96
C ARG A 433 -19.35 -4.53 -10.34
N MET A 434 -19.64 -3.30 -10.74
CA MET A 434 -19.14 -2.74 -12.01
C MET A 434 -17.61 -2.66 -12.02
N THR A 435 -16.96 -2.16 -10.97
CA THR A 435 -15.49 -2.07 -10.91
C THR A 435 -14.82 -3.43 -10.94
N LEU A 436 -15.37 -4.41 -10.21
CA LEU A 436 -14.85 -5.78 -10.20
C LEU A 436 -14.99 -6.46 -11.56
N ASN A 437 -16.14 -6.29 -12.24
CA ASN A 437 -16.33 -6.83 -13.59
C ASN A 437 -15.42 -6.15 -14.63
N LEU A 438 -15.20 -4.84 -14.54
CA LEU A 438 -14.24 -4.14 -15.39
C LEU A 438 -12.82 -4.68 -15.22
N ALA A 439 -12.38 -4.94 -13.99
CA ALA A 439 -11.08 -5.53 -13.73
C ALA A 439 -10.96 -6.94 -14.34
N LEU A 440 -12.04 -7.74 -14.22
CA LEU A 440 -12.12 -9.08 -14.78
C LEU A 440 -12.11 -9.05 -16.33
N ASP A 441 -12.93 -8.18 -16.93
CA ASP A 441 -13.05 -8.03 -18.41
C ASP A 441 -11.76 -7.51 -19.04
N LEU A 442 -11.03 -6.63 -18.35
CA LEU A 442 -9.73 -6.12 -18.76
C LEU A 442 -8.59 -7.11 -18.50
N GLY A 443 -8.85 -8.23 -17.82
CA GLY A 443 -7.88 -9.29 -17.57
C GLY A 443 -6.82 -8.91 -16.54
N VAL A 444 -7.20 -8.18 -15.47
CA VAL A 444 -6.33 -7.95 -14.32
C VAL A 444 -6.11 -9.26 -13.59
N GLU A 445 -4.86 -9.60 -13.35
CA GLU A 445 -4.50 -10.74 -12.50
C GLU A 445 -4.73 -10.37 -11.02
N ALA A 446 -5.87 -10.79 -10.44
CA ALA A 446 -6.22 -10.45 -9.08
C ALA A 446 -5.17 -10.89 -8.03
N VAL A 447 -4.39 -11.93 -8.34
CA VAL A 447 -3.25 -12.37 -7.50
C VAL A 447 -2.15 -11.31 -7.38
N SER A 448 -2.08 -10.32 -8.26
CA SER A 448 -1.10 -9.23 -8.18
C SER A 448 -1.53 -8.07 -7.27
N LEU A 449 -2.71 -8.15 -6.65
CA LEU A 449 -3.28 -7.06 -5.88
C LEU A 449 -3.02 -7.17 -4.38
N VAL A 450 -2.86 -6.03 -3.73
CA VAL A 450 -2.82 -5.88 -2.27
C VAL A 450 -4.08 -5.13 -1.84
N HIS A 451 -5.00 -5.87 -1.23
CA HIS A 451 -6.26 -5.35 -0.70
C HIS A 451 -6.05 -4.88 0.73
N ALA A 452 -5.96 -3.56 0.92
CA ALA A 452 -5.71 -2.97 2.23
C ALA A 452 -6.97 -2.28 2.78
N LEU A 453 -7.30 -2.53 4.06
CA LEU A 453 -8.34 -1.80 4.77
C LEU A 453 -7.89 -0.37 5.02
N GLN A 454 -6.94 -0.17 5.91
CA GLN A 454 -6.37 1.13 6.25
C GLN A 454 -4.85 1.06 6.28
N ASN A 455 -4.22 2.13 5.83
CA ASN A 455 -2.80 2.44 6.05
C ASN A 455 -2.67 3.83 6.71
N HIS A 456 -1.49 4.41 6.70
CA HIS A 456 -1.21 5.75 7.26
C HIS A 456 -1.67 6.90 6.36
N ASP A 457 -2.08 6.61 5.12
CA ASP A 457 -2.56 7.59 4.15
C ASP A 457 -4.07 7.80 4.27
N GLU A 458 -4.56 8.79 3.55
CA GLU A 458 -5.99 9.06 3.44
C GLU A 458 -6.76 7.95 2.74
N MET A 459 -8.05 7.92 2.93
CA MET A 459 -8.96 7.17 2.08
C MET A 459 -9.14 7.91 0.76
N THR A 460 -8.38 7.52 -0.25
CA THR A 460 -8.39 8.19 -1.56
C THR A 460 -9.60 7.78 -2.40
N TYR A 461 -10.21 8.77 -3.07
CA TYR A 461 -11.35 8.63 -3.98
C TYR A 461 -11.06 9.25 -5.35
N GLU A 462 -9.84 9.11 -5.83
CA GLU A 462 -9.42 9.69 -7.12
C GLU A 462 -10.16 9.11 -8.31
N LEU A 463 -10.54 7.82 -8.27
CA LEU A 463 -11.27 7.14 -9.34
C LEU A 463 -10.57 7.29 -10.71
N VAL A 464 -9.25 7.14 -10.73
CA VAL A 464 -8.37 7.44 -11.88
C VAL A 464 -8.85 6.77 -13.16
N HIS A 465 -9.31 5.51 -13.10
CA HIS A 465 -9.84 4.80 -14.27
C HIS A 465 -10.96 5.58 -14.97
N PHE A 466 -11.92 6.07 -14.19
CA PHE A 466 -13.08 6.82 -14.71
C PHE A 466 -12.76 8.29 -14.96
N ALA A 467 -12.02 8.93 -14.05
CA ALA A 467 -11.79 10.37 -14.10
C ALA A 467 -10.80 10.82 -15.16
N THR A 468 -9.88 9.94 -15.60
CA THR A 468 -8.79 10.29 -16.53
C THR A 468 -8.77 9.44 -17.77
N VAL A 469 -8.47 8.14 -17.67
CA VAL A 469 -8.23 7.25 -18.81
C VAL A 469 -9.51 7.05 -19.63
N HIS A 470 -10.63 6.79 -18.97
CA HIS A 470 -11.94 6.54 -19.58
C HIS A 470 -12.94 7.69 -19.34
N ALA A 471 -12.44 8.93 -19.22
CA ALA A 471 -13.25 10.09 -18.88
C ALA A 471 -14.44 10.34 -19.83
N GLN A 472 -14.29 9.99 -21.11
CA GLN A 472 -15.31 10.18 -22.15
C GLN A 472 -16.10 8.90 -22.48
N ASP A 473 -15.73 7.74 -21.93
CA ASP A 473 -16.43 6.49 -22.17
C ASP A 473 -17.75 6.48 -21.40
N LEU A 474 -18.75 5.74 -21.93
CA LEU A 474 -20.08 5.67 -21.34
C LEU A 474 -20.21 4.47 -20.42
N PHE A 475 -20.65 4.72 -19.20
CA PHE A 475 -20.95 3.73 -18.18
C PHE A 475 -22.42 3.77 -17.80
N ARG A 476 -23.03 2.59 -17.61
CA ARG A 476 -24.39 2.47 -17.07
C ARG A 476 -24.32 2.33 -15.55
N PHE A 477 -25.00 3.22 -14.85
CA PHE A 477 -25.06 3.19 -13.40
C PHE A 477 -26.42 3.68 -12.93
N ARG A 478 -27.02 2.95 -12.01
CA ARG A 478 -28.40 3.16 -11.54
C ARG A 478 -29.40 3.38 -12.69
N HIS A 479 -30.01 3.70 -13.26
CA HIS A 479 -30.90 3.84 -14.42
C HIS A 479 -30.41 4.88 -15.44
N GLY A 480 -29.15 5.36 -15.33
CA GLY A 480 -28.59 6.39 -16.19
C GLY A 480 -27.36 5.92 -16.98
N GLU A 481 -27.00 6.73 -17.98
CA GLU A 481 -25.71 6.65 -18.67
C GLU A 481 -24.89 7.88 -18.28
N TYR A 482 -23.65 7.65 -17.89
CA TYR A 482 -22.71 8.68 -17.46
C TYR A 482 -21.41 8.54 -18.25
N THR A 483 -20.78 9.68 -18.58
CA THR A 483 -19.38 9.63 -18.96
C THR A 483 -18.53 9.23 -17.74
N GLY A 484 -17.34 8.66 -17.95
CA GLY A 484 -16.47 8.27 -16.84
C GLY A 484 -16.20 9.44 -15.88
N GLU A 485 -15.90 10.63 -16.44
CA GLU A 485 -15.71 11.85 -15.63
C GLU A 485 -16.94 12.18 -14.79
N ALA A 486 -18.13 12.17 -15.38
CA ALA A 486 -19.39 12.45 -14.67
C ALA A 486 -19.69 11.40 -13.58
N LEU A 487 -19.43 10.12 -13.87
CA LEU A 487 -19.56 9.03 -12.90
C LEU A 487 -18.60 9.22 -11.72
N ALA A 488 -17.33 9.51 -11.99
CA ALA A 488 -16.35 9.76 -10.94
C ALA A 488 -16.71 10.94 -10.05
N VAL A 489 -17.23 12.03 -10.64
CA VAL A 489 -17.75 13.18 -9.88
C VAL A 489 -18.92 12.79 -9.01
N GLN A 490 -19.87 12.01 -9.53
CA GLN A 490 -21.05 11.56 -8.77
C GLN A 490 -20.65 10.67 -7.58
N ILE A 491 -19.84 9.63 -7.81
CA ILE A 491 -19.39 8.69 -6.75
C ILE A 491 -18.61 9.44 -5.68
N ARG A 492 -17.72 10.35 -6.07
CA ARG A 492 -16.94 11.15 -5.13
C ARG A 492 -17.84 12.08 -4.31
N SER A 493 -18.82 12.72 -4.94
CA SER A 493 -19.78 13.57 -4.24
C SER A 493 -20.59 12.79 -3.21
N ASP A 494 -21.13 11.62 -3.60
CA ASP A 494 -21.88 10.73 -2.70
C ASP A 494 -21.03 10.35 -1.46
N LEU A 495 -19.75 10.03 -1.66
CA LEU A 495 -18.83 9.66 -0.58
C LEU A 495 -18.48 10.84 0.33
N ILE A 496 -18.06 11.97 -0.24
CA ILE A 496 -17.64 13.15 0.53
C ILE A 496 -18.82 13.71 1.34
N GLU A 497 -20.00 13.81 0.73
CA GLU A 497 -21.22 14.29 1.40
C GLU A 497 -21.59 13.41 2.59
N LYS A 498 -21.56 12.08 2.41
CA LYS A 498 -21.97 11.12 3.45
C LYS A 498 -20.93 10.96 4.56
N LEU A 499 -19.63 11.04 4.23
CA LEU A 499 -18.55 10.64 5.12
C LEU A 499 -17.82 11.82 5.79
N THR A 500 -18.18 13.06 5.49
CA THR A 500 -17.57 14.27 6.07
C THR A 500 -18.60 15.35 6.36
N GLY A 501 -18.14 16.53 6.77
CA GLY A 501 -19.01 17.68 7.01
C GLY A 501 -19.83 17.58 8.29
N ASP A 502 -21.04 18.11 8.25
CA ASP A 502 -21.94 18.16 9.43
C ASP A 502 -22.47 16.77 9.82
N ASP A 503 -22.56 15.85 8.86
CA ASP A 503 -23.00 14.47 9.10
C ASP A 503 -21.92 13.60 9.74
N ALA A 504 -20.63 13.91 9.50
CA ALA A 504 -19.49 13.20 10.08
C ALA A 504 -18.36 14.18 10.48
N PRO A 505 -18.56 15.05 11.49
CA PRO A 505 -17.64 16.12 11.84
C PRO A 505 -16.28 15.65 12.38
N TYR A 506 -16.16 14.40 12.75
CA TYR A 506 -14.95 13.74 13.22
C TYR A 506 -14.01 13.27 12.09
N ASN A 507 -14.48 13.27 10.84
CA ASN A 507 -13.66 13.06 9.65
C ASN A 507 -13.26 14.40 9.02
N LEU A 508 -12.15 14.43 8.29
CA LEU A 508 -11.68 15.61 7.57
C LEU A 508 -11.51 15.32 6.09
N THR A 509 -11.86 16.28 5.26
CA THR A 509 -11.49 16.22 3.84
C THR A 509 -9.97 16.30 3.73
N PHE A 510 -9.38 15.44 2.90
CA PHE A 510 -7.98 15.50 2.49
C PHE A 510 -7.94 15.75 0.99
N THR A 511 -7.50 16.91 0.59
CA THR A 511 -7.63 17.40 -0.80
C THR A 511 -9.08 17.36 -1.31
N THR A 512 -9.29 17.40 -2.62
CA THR A 512 -10.64 17.28 -3.23
C THR A 512 -11.03 15.82 -3.50
N ASN A 513 -10.11 14.87 -3.26
CA ASN A 513 -10.23 13.50 -3.75
C ASN A 513 -10.14 12.43 -2.65
N GLY A 514 -10.23 12.81 -1.39
CA GLY A 514 -10.12 11.85 -0.30
C GLY A 514 -10.53 12.42 1.06
N ILE A 515 -10.52 11.54 2.04
CA ILE A 515 -10.83 11.87 3.43
C ILE A 515 -9.76 11.32 4.38
N ALA A 516 -9.46 12.07 5.42
CA ALA A 516 -8.71 11.61 6.57
C ALA A 516 -9.69 10.97 7.56
N SER A 517 -9.61 9.66 7.73
CA SER A 517 -10.51 8.87 8.56
C SER A 517 -9.88 7.52 8.89
N THR A 518 -10.37 6.84 9.93
CA THR A 518 -10.10 5.41 10.17
C THR A 518 -11.22 4.56 9.56
N THR A 519 -10.98 3.26 9.35
CA THR A 519 -12.03 2.33 8.89
C THR A 519 -13.25 2.38 9.80
N ALA A 520 -13.05 2.37 11.12
CA ALA A 520 -14.15 2.41 12.09
C ALA A 520 -14.97 3.72 11.98
N THR A 521 -14.32 4.87 11.75
CA THR A 521 -15.05 6.15 11.60
C THR A 521 -15.65 6.35 10.21
N VAL A 522 -15.11 5.76 9.16
CA VAL A 522 -15.82 5.64 7.86
C VAL A 522 -17.11 4.85 8.02
N ILE A 523 -17.06 3.73 8.74
CA ILE A 523 -18.25 2.91 9.01
C ILE A 523 -19.26 3.69 9.85
N ALA A 524 -18.84 4.35 10.95
CA ALA A 524 -19.71 5.17 11.78
C ALA A 524 -20.44 6.25 10.96
N ALA A 525 -19.71 6.92 10.06
CA ALA A 525 -20.29 7.92 9.15
C ALA A 525 -21.26 7.29 8.14
N ALA A 526 -20.92 6.16 7.54
CA ALA A 526 -21.81 5.43 6.64
C ALA A 526 -23.13 5.01 7.32
N LEU A 527 -23.05 4.61 8.61
CA LEU A 527 -24.21 4.29 9.44
C LEU A 527 -25.03 5.53 9.87
N GLY A 528 -24.52 6.74 9.62
CA GLY A 528 -25.21 8.00 9.96
C GLY A 528 -24.99 8.46 11.40
N TYR A 529 -23.93 8.00 12.07
CA TYR A 529 -23.61 8.50 13.41
C TYR A 529 -22.91 9.86 13.31
N THR A 530 -23.57 10.90 13.82
CA THR A 530 -23.04 12.27 13.78
C THR A 530 -22.06 12.59 14.91
N SER A 531 -21.93 11.69 15.89
CA SER A 531 -20.92 11.73 16.98
C SER A 531 -20.34 10.36 17.21
N ILE A 532 -19.07 10.32 17.62
CA ILE A 532 -18.34 9.11 18.02
C ILE A 532 -17.89 9.15 19.47
N ASP A 533 -18.29 10.19 20.25
CA ASP A 533 -17.81 10.38 21.61
C ASP A 533 -18.49 9.44 22.62
N ASP A 534 -19.76 9.07 22.39
CA ASP A 534 -20.59 8.29 23.30
C ASP A 534 -21.36 7.19 22.55
N LEU A 535 -20.62 6.33 21.81
CA LEU A 535 -21.22 5.18 21.13
C LEU A 535 -21.70 4.15 22.16
N ASP A 536 -22.95 3.69 22.03
CA ASP A 536 -23.48 2.61 22.85
C ASP A 536 -23.06 1.22 22.34
N GLU A 537 -23.33 0.18 23.11
CA GLU A 537 -22.93 -1.21 22.77
C GLU A 537 -23.54 -1.69 21.45
N GLU A 538 -24.75 -1.26 21.10
CA GLU A 538 -25.42 -1.65 19.84
C GLU A 538 -24.73 -0.96 18.64
N GLN A 539 -24.37 0.30 18.78
CA GLN A 539 -23.66 1.06 17.75
C GLN A 539 -22.24 0.49 17.52
N VAL A 540 -21.53 0.15 18.59
CA VAL A 540 -20.20 -0.51 18.50
C VAL A 540 -20.33 -1.86 17.80
N GLU A 541 -21.38 -2.65 18.11
CA GLU A 541 -21.62 -3.94 17.49
C GLU A 541 -21.95 -3.77 15.97
N GLN A 542 -22.71 -2.76 15.59
CA GLN A 542 -22.98 -2.47 14.17
C GLN A 542 -21.70 -2.06 13.44
N ILE A 543 -20.86 -1.22 14.04
CA ILE A 543 -19.55 -0.86 13.49
C ILE A 543 -18.68 -2.12 13.32
N ARG A 544 -18.63 -2.98 14.33
CA ARG A 544 -17.84 -4.22 14.31
C ARG A 544 -18.28 -5.17 13.19
N ARG A 545 -19.60 -5.36 13.00
CA ARG A 545 -20.13 -6.20 11.91
C ARG A 545 -19.80 -5.65 10.53
N ALA A 546 -19.99 -4.35 10.33
CA ALA A 546 -19.64 -3.71 9.06
C ALA A 546 -18.12 -3.71 8.81
N HIS A 547 -17.30 -3.60 9.86
CA HIS A 547 -15.85 -3.73 9.74
C HIS A 547 -15.44 -5.15 9.32
N LEU A 548 -16.06 -6.17 9.94
CA LEU A 548 -15.83 -7.56 9.55
C LEU A 548 -16.28 -7.83 8.10
N LEU A 549 -17.41 -7.25 7.65
CA LEU A 549 -17.85 -7.30 6.26
C LEU A 549 -16.79 -6.78 5.30
N LEU A 550 -16.19 -5.59 5.60
CA LEU A 550 -15.13 -5.02 4.79
C LEU A 550 -13.85 -5.87 4.84
N ALA A 551 -13.54 -6.44 6.01
CA ALA A 551 -12.42 -7.37 6.13
C ALA A 551 -12.66 -8.65 5.29
N MET A 552 -13.86 -9.23 5.31
CA MET A 552 -14.23 -10.37 4.47
C MET A 552 -14.13 -10.04 2.97
N PHE A 553 -14.62 -8.86 2.56
CA PHE A 553 -14.50 -8.42 1.17
C PHE A 553 -13.04 -8.41 0.70
N ASN A 554 -12.13 -7.85 1.50
CA ASN A 554 -10.72 -7.75 1.14
C ASN A 554 -9.97 -9.09 1.32
N ALA A 555 -10.24 -9.84 2.38
CA ALA A 555 -9.53 -11.09 2.71
C ALA A 555 -9.96 -12.29 1.85
N LEU A 556 -11.18 -12.33 1.34
CA LEU A 556 -11.70 -13.44 0.54
C LEU A 556 -11.54 -13.23 -0.97
N GLN A 557 -10.57 -12.40 -1.37
CA GLN A 557 -10.13 -12.22 -2.75
C GLN A 557 -8.74 -12.83 -2.97
N PRO A 558 -8.37 -13.19 -4.22
CA PRO A 558 -7.00 -13.51 -4.57
C PRO A 558 -6.07 -12.32 -4.31
N GLY A 559 -4.77 -12.56 -4.15
CA GLY A 559 -3.81 -11.51 -3.82
C GLY A 559 -3.49 -11.44 -2.33
N VAL A 560 -3.02 -10.32 -1.85
CA VAL A 560 -2.66 -10.08 -0.45
C VAL A 560 -3.78 -9.37 0.28
N PHE A 561 -4.02 -9.73 1.52
CA PHE A 561 -4.83 -8.95 2.46
C PHE A 561 -3.93 -8.21 3.45
N ALA A 562 -4.05 -6.89 3.51
CA ALA A 562 -3.30 -6.05 4.42
C ALA A 562 -4.23 -5.28 5.38
N LEU A 563 -3.83 -5.20 6.64
CA LEU A 563 -4.55 -4.48 7.68
C LEU A 563 -3.58 -3.80 8.65
N SER A 564 -4.08 -2.82 9.36
CA SER A 564 -3.30 -2.01 10.30
C SER A 564 -3.66 -2.29 11.77
N GLY A 565 -2.86 -1.75 12.69
CA GLY A 565 -3.22 -1.76 14.11
C GLY A 565 -4.51 -1.01 14.42
N TRP A 566 -4.82 0.03 13.63
CA TRP A 566 -6.08 0.77 13.75
C TRP A 566 -7.30 -0.09 13.42
N ASP A 567 -7.19 -0.97 12.40
CA ASP A 567 -8.25 -1.93 12.07
C ASP A 567 -8.42 -2.98 13.20
N LEU A 568 -7.31 -3.56 13.67
CA LEU A 568 -7.34 -4.64 14.68
C LEU A 568 -8.00 -4.21 16.00
N VAL A 569 -7.87 -2.94 16.38
CA VAL A 569 -8.47 -2.44 17.62
C VAL A 569 -9.73 -1.60 17.40
N GLY A 570 -10.19 -1.42 16.16
CA GLY A 570 -11.34 -0.56 15.84
C GLY A 570 -11.13 0.88 16.29
N MET A 571 -10.02 1.49 15.84
CA MET A 571 -9.60 2.82 16.27
C MET A 571 -10.50 3.91 15.70
N LEU A 572 -10.95 4.83 16.56
CA LEU A 572 -11.63 6.06 16.16
C LEU A 572 -10.62 7.18 15.85
N THR A 573 -11.02 8.17 15.07
CA THR A 573 -10.22 9.38 14.81
C THR A 573 -10.00 10.20 16.07
N LEU A 574 -8.87 10.92 16.13
CA LEU A 574 -8.56 11.86 17.20
C LEU A 574 -9.39 13.13 17.09
N ASP A 575 -9.73 13.72 18.25
CA ASP A 575 -10.25 15.10 18.28
C ASP A 575 -9.19 16.05 17.68
N ARG A 576 -9.63 16.94 16.79
CA ARG A 576 -8.78 17.93 16.11
C ARG A 576 -7.91 18.76 17.09
N LYS A 577 -8.39 18.99 18.32
CA LYS A 577 -7.66 19.75 19.34
C LYS A 577 -6.40 19.01 19.81
N GLN A 578 -6.44 17.68 19.84
CA GLN A 578 -5.28 16.86 20.28
C GLN A 578 -4.11 16.94 19.31
N VAL A 579 -4.38 17.16 18.03
CA VAL A 579 -3.38 17.22 16.94
C VAL A 579 -3.33 18.59 16.25
N ALA A 580 -3.89 19.63 16.84
CA ALA A 580 -3.96 20.97 16.26
C ALA A 580 -2.62 21.53 15.75
N PRO A 581 -1.47 21.35 16.44
CA PRO A 581 -0.18 21.79 15.94
C PRO A 581 0.23 21.07 14.63
N LEU A 582 -0.09 19.80 14.51
CA LEU A 582 0.19 19.00 13.30
C LEU A 582 -0.74 19.37 12.15
N LEU A 583 -2.02 19.59 12.43
CA LEU A 583 -3.00 20.06 11.43
C LEU A 583 -2.65 21.45 10.87
N SER A 584 -1.91 22.28 11.61
CA SER A 584 -1.47 23.59 11.13
C SER A 584 -0.49 23.51 9.95
N THR A 585 0.04 22.32 9.64
CA THR A 585 0.87 22.05 8.46
C THR A 585 0.05 21.82 7.18
N GLY A 586 -1.30 21.81 7.27
CA GLY A 586 -2.20 21.50 6.16
C GLY A 586 -2.46 20.02 5.95
N ASP A 587 -1.76 19.11 6.64
CA ASP A 587 -1.95 17.67 6.54
C ASP A 587 -3.04 17.19 7.52
N THR A 588 -4.23 16.90 6.99
CA THR A 588 -5.38 16.45 7.81
C THR A 588 -5.28 14.99 8.25
N ARG A 589 -4.37 14.18 7.69
CA ARG A 589 -4.19 12.76 8.01
C ARG A 589 -3.81 12.50 9.45
N TRP A 590 -3.29 13.50 10.16
CA TRP A 590 -2.92 13.36 11.56
C TRP A 590 -4.08 12.94 12.49
N ILE A 591 -5.33 13.17 12.10
CA ILE A 591 -6.47 12.75 12.93
C ILE A 591 -6.67 11.22 12.96
N HIS A 592 -6.24 10.48 11.94
CA HIS A 592 -6.41 9.04 11.88
C HIS A 592 -5.14 8.24 12.25
N ARG A 593 -4.04 8.94 12.57
CA ARG A 593 -2.77 8.32 12.97
C ARG A 593 -2.65 8.17 14.49
N ALA A 594 -3.76 7.97 15.19
CA ALA A 594 -3.83 7.79 16.64
C ALA A 594 -2.93 6.68 17.15
N ALA A 595 -2.37 6.86 18.36
CA ALA A 595 -1.61 5.81 19.00
C ALA A 595 -2.51 4.69 19.53
N TYR A 596 -2.08 3.44 19.35
CA TYR A 596 -2.78 2.22 19.76
C TYR A 596 -1.86 1.29 20.56
N ASP A 597 -2.47 0.49 21.44
CA ASP A 597 -1.79 -0.54 22.23
C ASP A 597 -2.37 -1.91 21.86
N LEU A 598 -1.64 -2.70 21.08
CA LEU A 598 -2.13 -3.98 20.58
C LEU A 598 -2.24 -5.04 21.67
N MET A 599 -1.30 -5.05 22.62
CA MET A 599 -1.11 -6.14 23.56
C MET A 599 -1.39 -5.76 25.01
N ASP A 600 -1.95 -4.55 25.24
CA ASP A 600 -2.14 -3.98 26.58
C ASP A 600 -0.81 -3.76 27.35
N TYR A 601 0.22 -3.37 26.59
CA TYR A 601 1.55 -3.12 27.17
C TYR A 601 1.58 -1.97 28.18
N GLN A 602 0.80 -0.92 27.93
CA GLN A 602 0.71 0.27 28.78
C GLN A 602 -0.74 0.80 28.77
N PRO A 603 -1.66 0.19 29.53
CA PRO A 603 -3.08 0.57 29.55
C PRO A 603 -3.30 2.04 29.95
N ASP A 604 -2.45 2.59 30.79
CA ASP A 604 -2.53 3.98 31.26
C ASP A 604 -1.80 5.00 30.36
N ALA A 605 -1.14 4.55 29.28
CA ALA A 605 -0.44 5.46 28.38
C ALA A 605 -1.45 6.34 27.62
N THR A 606 -1.20 7.64 27.60
CA THR A 606 -2.03 8.64 26.89
C THR A 606 -1.48 8.99 25.50
N GLN A 607 -0.28 8.49 25.17
CA GLN A 607 0.41 8.75 23.90
C GLN A 607 1.48 7.69 23.64
N SER A 608 1.93 7.58 22.38
CA SER A 608 3.08 6.78 22.01
C SER A 608 4.42 7.42 22.43
N SER A 609 5.53 6.69 22.27
CA SER A 609 6.88 7.22 22.44
C SER A 609 7.22 8.40 21.51
N SER A 610 6.57 8.47 20.36
CA SER A 610 6.66 9.56 19.38
C SER A 610 5.67 10.70 19.62
N LEU A 611 5.05 10.73 20.80
CA LEU A 611 4.10 11.76 21.26
C LEU A 611 2.78 11.82 20.48
N MET A 612 2.44 10.78 19.70
CA MET A 612 1.10 10.67 19.11
C MET A 612 0.08 10.38 20.20
N PRO A 613 -1.02 11.16 20.28
CA PRO A 613 -2.07 10.91 21.26
C PRO A 613 -2.70 9.52 21.07
N ARG A 614 -3.02 8.85 22.19
CA ARG A 614 -3.79 7.61 22.18
C ARG A 614 -5.22 7.87 21.71
N GLY A 615 -5.69 7.10 20.75
CA GLY A 615 -7.07 7.13 20.28
C GLY A 615 -7.98 6.22 21.11
N VAL A 616 -9.28 6.31 20.83
CA VAL A 616 -10.29 5.43 21.42
C VAL A 616 -10.34 4.14 20.58
N SER A 617 -10.14 3.00 21.24
CA SER A 617 -10.21 1.67 20.64
C SER A 617 -11.55 1.03 21.00
N LEU A 618 -12.36 0.64 20.00
CA LEU A 618 -13.69 0.04 20.24
C LEU A 618 -13.61 -1.43 20.63
N TYR A 619 -12.57 -2.17 20.18
CA TYR A 619 -12.52 -3.64 20.32
C TYR A 619 -11.55 -4.10 21.41
N GLY A 620 -10.70 -3.23 21.93
CA GLY A 620 -9.69 -3.57 22.94
C GLY A 620 -8.46 -4.28 22.37
N PRO A 621 -7.54 -4.73 23.27
CA PRO A 621 -6.27 -5.35 22.89
C PRO A 621 -6.45 -6.79 22.37
N LEU A 622 -5.49 -7.26 21.54
CA LEU A 622 -5.54 -8.56 20.89
C LEU A 622 -5.71 -9.74 21.84
N PRO A 623 -4.99 -9.83 23.00
CA PRO A 623 -5.18 -10.97 23.90
C PRO A 623 -6.61 -11.10 24.41
N ALA A 624 -7.26 -10.00 24.78
CA ALA A 624 -8.64 -10.00 25.24
C ALA A 624 -9.63 -10.38 24.12
N GLN A 625 -9.40 -9.90 22.90
CA GLN A 625 -10.21 -10.23 21.75
C GLN A 625 -10.10 -11.74 21.39
N LEU A 626 -8.91 -12.33 21.48
CA LEU A 626 -8.70 -13.76 21.17
C LEU A 626 -9.31 -14.73 22.20
N GLU A 627 -9.72 -14.24 23.36
CA GLU A 627 -10.49 -15.00 24.35
C GLU A 627 -12.01 -14.95 24.11
N ASP A 628 -12.49 -13.96 23.35
CA ASP A 628 -13.89 -13.80 22.98
C ASP A 628 -14.13 -14.26 21.54
N PRO A 629 -14.85 -15.38 21.31
CA PRO A 629 -15.12 -15.89 19.95
C PRO A 629 -15.97 -14.92 19.10
N ASN A 630 -16.69 -14.00 19.74
CA ASN A 630 -17.50 -13.00 19.03
C ASN A 630 -16.74 -11.70 18.73
N SER A 631 -15.51 -11.57 19.16
CA SER A 631 -14.70 -10.37 18.88
C SER A 631 -14.38 -10.24 17.39
N PHE A 632 -13.99 -9.02 17.00
CA PHE A 632 -13.53 -8.75 15.63
C PHE A 632 -12.36 -9.66 15.22
N VAL A 633 -11.33 -9.74 16.08
CA VAL A 633 -10.10 -10.48 15.79
C VAL A 633 -10.34 -11.99 15.74
N SER A 634 -11.17 -12.57 16.63
CA SER A 634 -11.49 -14.00 16.58
C SER A 634 -12.26 -14.37 15.31
N GLN A 635 -13.25 -13.58 14.93
CA GLN A 635 -14.00 -13.82 13.69
C GLN A 635 -13.14 -13.58 12.44
N LEU A 636 -12.24 -12.60 12.47
CA LEU A 636 -11.26 -12.39 11.41
C LEU A 636 -10.31 -13.59 11.28
N ALA A 637 -9.84 -14.15 12.40
CA ALA A 637 -8.99 -15.33 12.41
C ALA A 637 -9.68 -16.55 11.75
N ASP A 638 -10.99 -16.73 11.94
CA ASP A 638 -11.76 -17.76 11.24
C ASP A 638 -11.79 -17.52 9.73
N VAL A 639 -11.99 -16.29 9.27
CA VAL A 639 -11.93 -15.93 7.85
C VAL A 639 -10.54 -16.21 7.27
N LEU A 640 -9.47 -15.84 7.99
CA LEU A 640 -8.09 -16.05 7.55
C LEU A 640 -7.69 -17.51 7.57
N ARG A 641 -8.23 -18.32 8.50
CA ARG A 641 -8.07 -19.78 8.51
C ARG A 641 -8.65 -20.41 7.23
N ILE A 642 -9.86 -19.99 6.83
CA ILE A 642 -10.49 -20.42 5.56
C ILE A 642 -9.63 -20.00 4.38
N ARG A 643 -9.24 -18.71 4.33
CA ARG A 643 -8.37 -18.16 3.27
C ARG A 643 -7.12 -19.04 3.07
N LYS A 644 -6.48 -19.45 4.17
CA LYS A 644 -5.27 -20.27 4.15
C LYS A 644 -5.56 -21.72 3.76
N ALA A 645 -6.59 -22.32 4.35
CA ALA A 645 -6.93 -23.74 4.14
C ALA A 645 -7.30 -24.03 2.67
N TYR A 646 -8.03 -23.12 2.04
CA TYR A 646 -8.48 -23.25 0.65
C TYR A 646 -7.63 -22.48 -0.35
N LYS A 647 -6.48 -21.94 0.08
CA LYS A 647 -5.55 -21.18 -0.76
C LYS A 647 -6.22 -20.06 -1.59
N ILE A 648 -7.18 -19.38 -0.99
CA ILE A 648 -7.95 -18.31 -1.67
C ILE A 648 -7.02 -17.23 -2.22
N ALA A 649 -5.91 -16.95 -1.55
CA ALA A 649 -4.92 -15.98 -1.98
C ALA A 649 -4.36 -16.23 -3.39
N THR A 650 -4.25 -17.49 -3.80
CA THR A 650 -3.75 -17.91 -5.12
C THR A 650 -4.84 -18.39 -6.06
N SER A 651 -6.11 -18.28 -5.66
CA SER A 651 -7.27 -18.61 -6.50
C SER A 651 -7.41 -17.65 -7.69
N THR A 652 -8.37 -17.92 -8.55
CA THR A 652 -8.66 -17.06 -9.72
C THR A 652 -10.09 -16.56 -9.63
N GLN A 653 -10.30 -15.26 -9.62
CA GLN A 653 -11.64 -14.69 -9.74
C GLN A 653 -12.19 -14.96 -11.14
N ILE A 654 -13.37 -15.57 -11.23
CA ILE A 654 -13.97 -16.04 -12.50
C ILE A 654 -15.33 -15.44 -12.81
N ASP A 655 -16.00 -14.84 -11.81
CA ASP A 655 -17.30 -14.18 -12.01
C ASP A 655 -17.62 -13.23 -10.84
N VAL A 656 -18.40 -12.18 -11.14
CA VAL A 656 -19.04 -11.27 -10.19
C VAL A 656 -20.50 -11.10 -10.63
N PRO A 657 -21.33 -12.10 -10.35
CA PRO A 657 -22.66 -12.18 -10.95
C PRO A 657 -23.63 -11.13 -10.40
N GLN A 658 -24.66 -10.82 -11.17
CA GLN A 658 -25.80 -10.09 -10.67
C GLN A 658 -26.60 -10.94 -9.68
N THR A 659 -27.13 -10.29 -8.66
CA THR A 659 -28.01 -10.90 -7.66
C THR A 659 -29.42 -10.31 -7.77
N SER A 660 -30.39 -10.93 -7.12
CA SER A 660 -31.77 -10.44 -7.09
C SER A 660 -31.96 -9.13 -6.29
N THR A 661 -30.91 -8.64 -5.64
CA THR A 661 -30.92 -7.41 -4.83
C THR A 661 -29.58 -6.66 -4.91
N ASN A 662 -29.61 -5.36 -5.07
CA ASN A 662 -28.40 -4.53 -5.13
C ASN A 662 -27.65 -4.43 -3.78
N ALA A 663 -28.25 -4.84 -2.67
CA ALA A 663 -27.58 -4.84 -1.39
C ALA A 663 -26.52 -5.96 -1.25
N MET A 664 -26.59 -6.96 -2.12
CA MET A 664 -25.75 -8.15 -2.04
C MET A 664 -24.66 -8.14 -3.12
N LEU A 665 -23.40 -8.31 -2.70
CA LEU A 665 -22.28 -8.61 -3.57
C LEU A 665 -21.98 -10.10 -3.56
N VAL A 666 -21.64 -10.65 -4.73
CA VAL A 666 -21.16 -12.02 -4.87
C VAL A 666 -19.88 -12.02 -5.68
N MET A 667 -18.89 -12.78 -5.24
CA MET A 667 -17.64 -13.04 -5.96
C MET A 667 -17.45 -14.55 -6.07
N VAL A 668 -17.10 -15.04 -7.25
CA VAL A 668 -16.87 -16.46 -7.52
C VAL A 668 -15.41 -16.67 -7.89
N HIS A 669 -14.74 -17.54 -7.15
CA HIS A 669 -13.34 -17.88 -7.36
C HIS A 669 -13.16 -19.35 -7.69
N GLN A 670 -12.32 -19.65 -8.68
CA GLN A 670 -11.83 -20.99 -8.97
C GLN A 670 -10.73 -21.33 -7.97
N LEU A 671 -10.90 -22.41 -7.21
CA LEU A 671 -9.87 -22.94 -6.33
C LEU A 671 -8.82 -23.77 -7.10
N GLU A 672 -7.84 -24.31 -6.38
CA GLU A 672 -6.82 -25.20 -6.95
C GLU A 672 -7.45 -26.47 -7.54
N ASP A 673 -8.45 -27.04 -6.85
CA ASP A 673 -9.25 -28.13 -7.40
C ASP A 673 -10.18 -27.56 -8.49
N PRO A 674 -10.11 -28.08 -9.74
CA PRO A 674 -10.93 -27.60 -10.83
C PRO A 674 -12.43 -27.80 -10.63
N ASP A 675 -12.84 -28.73 -9.76
CA ASP A 675 -14.23 -29.04 -9.47
C ASP A 675 -14.79 -28.24 -8.29
N GLU A 676 -13.94 -27.45 -7.61
CA GLU A 676 -14.31 -26.65 -6.45
C GLU A 676 -14.34 -25.15 -6.77
N ARG A 677 -15.35 -24.46 -6.24
CA ARG A 677 -15.47 -22.98 -6.31
C ARG A 677 -15.63 -22.43 -4.91
N GLN A 678 -14.95 -21.33 -4.64
CA GLN A 678 -15.26 -20.52 -3.46
C GLN A 678 -16.18 -19.37 -3.88
N VAL A 679 -17.27 -19.18 -3.15
CA VAL A 679 -18.23 -18.11 -3.38
C VAL A 679 -18.32 -17.25 -2.13
N THR A 680 -17.94 -15.98 -2.25
CA THR A 680 -18.12 -14.96 -1.21
C THR A 680 -19.46 -14.26 -1.43
N VAL A 681 -20.32 -14.23 -0.42
CA VAL A 681 -21.59 -13.50 -0.45
C VAL A 681 -21.63 -12.49 0.69
N LEU A 682 -21.83 -11.22 0.37
CA LEU A 682 -21.73 -10.09 1.30
C LEU A 682 -22.98 -9.21 1.23
N ASN A 683 -23.57 -8.88 2.37
CA ASN A 683 -24.70 -7.96 2.49
C ASN A 683 -24.23 -6.58 2.99
N PHE A 684 -24.28 -5.57 2.13
CA PHE A 684 -23.90 -4.20 2.47
C PHE A 684 -25.04 -3.36 3.11
N ALA A 685 -26.19 -3.96 3.37
CA ALA A 685 -27.32 -3.26 4.00
C ALA A 685 -27.39 -3.54 5.52
N ASP A 686 -28.00 -2.59 6.22
CA ASP A 686 -28.30 -2.62 7.67
C ASP A 686 -29.51 -3.50 8.05
N ARG A 687 -30.00 -4.32 7.12
CA ARG A 687 -31.14 -5.22 7.27
C ARG A 687 -30.84 -6.60 6.74
N THR A 688 -31.64 -7.56 7.16
CA THR A 688 -31.60 -8.93 6.58
C THR A 688 -31.99 -8.88 5.10
N VAL A 689 -31.20 -9.55 4.28
CA VAL A 689 -31.38 -9.65 2.83
C VAL A 689 -31.49 -11.12 2.43
N PHE A 690 -32.48 -11.43 1.60
CA PHE A 690 -32.63 -12.70 0.91
C PHE A 690 -32.26 -12.50 -0.56
N GLY A 691 -31.33 -13.28 -1.05
CA GLY A 691 -30.85 -13.16 -2.41
C GLY A 691 -30.80 -14.48 -3.15
N HIS A 692 -31.06 -14.41 -4.46
CA HIS A 692 -30.79 -15.49 -5.39
C HIS A 692 -29.50 -15.16 -6.14
N VAL A 693 -28.57 -16.10 -6.12
CA VAL A 693 -27.28 -16.01 -6.81
C VAL A 693 -27.34 -16.92 -8.01
N ARG A 694 -27.10 -16.34 -9.20
CA ARG A 694 -27.04 -17.11 -10.46
C ARG A 694 -25.72 -16.85 -11.14
N SER A 695 -24.99 -17.92 -11.47
CA SER A 695 -23.76 -17.84 -12.24
C SER A 695 -23.59 -19.08 -13.11
N GLU A 696 -23.22 -18.88 -14.37
CA GLU A 696 -22.90 -19.97 -15.30
C GLU A 696 -21.61 -20.73 -14.91
N LYS A 697 -20.86 -20.20 -13.94
CA LYS A 697 -19.65 -20.84 -13.38
C LYS A 697 -19.94 -21.82 -12.24
N LEU A 698 -21.20 -21.91 -11.81
CA LEU A 698 -21.66 -22.83 -10.78
C LEU A 698 -22.31 -24.04 -11.47
N GLU A 699 -21.84 -25.23 -11.13
CA GLU A 699 -22.34 -26.47 -11.77
C GLU A 699 -23.62 -26.95 -11.07
N PRO A 700 -24.67 -27.31 -11.82
CA PRO A 700 -25.88 -27.90 -11.24
C PRO A 700 -25.58 -29.15 -10.42
N SER A 701 -26.37 -29.38 -9.38
CA SER A 701 -26.25 -30.50 -8.44
C SER A 701 -24.99 -30.48 -7.55
N SER A 702 -24.20 -29.40 -7.61
CA SER A 702 -23.13 -29.19 -6.64
C SER A 702 -23.69 -28.75 -5.28
N LEU A 703 -23.09 -29.25 -4.19
CA LEU A 703 -23.44 -28.84 -2.83
C LEU A 703 -22.91 -27.44 -2.52
N VAL A 704 -23.71 -26.70 -1.75
CA VAL A 704 -23.32 -25.39 -1.18
C VAL A 704 -23.01 -25.61 0.31
N VAL A 705 -21.74 -25.48 0.67
CA VAL A 705 -21.24 -25.75 2.02
C VAL A 705 -20.75 -24.44 2.64
N ASP A 706 -21.20 -24.11 3.83
CA ASP A 706 -20.66 -22.96 4.60
C ASP A 706 -19.26 -23.33 5.13
N MET A 707 -18.22 -22.61 4.68
CA MET A 707 -16.83 -22.93 4.99
C MET A 707 -16.44 -22.66 6.45
N VAL A 708 -17.26 -21.92 7.20
CA VAL A 708 -17.02 -21.66 8.64
C VAL A 708 -17.54 -22.80 9.49
N THR A 709 -18.76 -23.31 9.16
CA THR A 709 -19.46 -24.31 9.97
C THR A 709 -19.36 -25.73 9.42
N ASP A 710 -18.86 -25.90 8.18
CA ASP A 710 -18.87 -27.13 7.38
C ASP A 710 -20.29 -27.71 7.15
N GLU A 711 -21.34 -26.89 7.33
CA GLU A 711 -22.70 -27.27 7.08
C GLU A 711 -23.07 -27.18 5.61
N VAL A 712 -23.73 -28.22 5.08
CA VAL A 712 -24.36 -28.16 3.77
C VAL A 712 -25.67 -27.37 3.91
N ILE A 713 -25.69 -26.18 3.28
CA ILE A 713 -26.81 -25.24 3.38
C ILE A 713 -27.70 -25.21 2.14
N GLY A 714 -27.35 -25.95 1.10
CA GLY A 714 -28.12 -26.00 -0.14
C GLY A 714 -27.43 -26.78 -1.26
N GLU A 715 -28.03 -26.72 -2.43
CA GLU A 715 -27.55 -27.32 -3.66
C GLU A 715 -27.81 -26.36 -4.83
N ILE A 716 -26.95 -26.38 -5.83
CA ILE A 716 -27.10 -25.59 -7.06
C ILE A 716 -28.19 -26.24 -7.92
N ASP A 717 -29.20 -25.47 -8.27
CA ASP A 717 -30.31 -25.93 -9.11
C ASP A 717 -29.94 -26.04 -10.62
N ASN A 718 -30.86 -26.58 -11.41
CA ASN A 718 -30.68 -26.73 -12.87
C ASN A 718 -30.56 -25.42 -13.64
N LEU A 719 -30.75 -24.27 -13.00
CA LEU A 719 -30.59 -22.92 -13.56
C LEU A 719 -29.30 -22.25 -13.11
N ASN A 720 -28.37 -23.02 -12.51
CA ASN A 720 -27.11 -22.55 -11.91
C ASN A 720 -27.36 -21.53 -10.79
N THR A 721 -28.41 -21.75 -9.96
CA THR A 721 -28.86 -20.80 -8.96
C THR A 721 -28.86 -21.45 -7.57
N PHE A 722 -28.57 -20.67 -6.55
CA PHE A 722 -28.88 -21.00 -5.14
C PHE A 722 -29.41 -19.77 -4.41
N SER A 723 -30.02 -20.01 -3.26
CA SER A 723 -30.57 -18.93 -2.42
C SER A 723 -29.82 -18.81 -1.11
N VAL A 724 -29.64 -17.59 -0.63
CA VAL A 724 -28.95 -17.31 0.63
C VAL A 724 -29.64 -16.17 1.38
N ALA A 725 -29.68 -16.28 2.72
CA ALA A 725 -30.11 -15.24 3.62
C ALA A 725 -28.91 -14.73 4.41
N LEU A 726 -28.74 -13.41 4.48
CA LEU A 726 -27.71 -12.73 5.24
C LEU A 726 -28.31 -11.70 6.18
N GLY A 727 -27.89 -11.69 7.44
CA GLY A 727 -28.21 -10.64 8.39
C GLY A 727 -27.60 -9.29 8.02
N PRO A 728 -27.88 -8.23 8.78
CA PRO A 728 -27.31 -6.91 8.58
C PRO A 728 -25.78 -6.96 8.56
N PHE A 729 -25.15 -6.43 7.51
CA PHE A 729 -23.69 -6.45 7.29
C PHE A 729 -23.09 -7.86 7.41
N GLY A 730 -23.88 -8.90 7.12
CA GLY A 730 -23.45 -10.29 7.18
C GLY A 730 -22.71 -10.72 5.91
N GLY A 731 -21.78 -11.67 6.08
CA GLY A 731 -21.07 -12.30 4.99
C GLY A 731 -20.95 -13.80 5.18
N LYS A 732 -20.81 -14.53 4.08
CA LYS A 732 -20.52 -15.98 4.05
C LYS A 732 -19.44 -16.28 3.01
N SER A 733 -18.55 -17.21 3.34
CA SER A 733 -17.68 -17.89 2.40
C SER A 733 -18.22 -19.29 2.19
N LEU A 734 -18.57 -19.64 0.95
CA LEU A 734 -19.23 -20.87 0.59
C LEU A 734 -18.32 -21.70 -0.32
N LEU A 735 -18.20 -22.98 -0.05
CA LEU A 735 -17.59 -23.96 -0.93
C LEU A 735 -18.69 -24.59 -1.81
N ILE A 736 -18.52 -24.48 -3.11
CA ILE A 736 -19.35 -25.19 -4.11
C ILE A 736 -18.52 -26.37 -4.60
N ARG A 737 -19.00 -27.59 -4.34
CA ARG A 737 -18.29 -28.81 -4.70
C ARG A 737 -19.25 -29.93 -5.15
N PRO A 738 -18.77 -30.89 -5.92
CA PRO A 738 -19.56 -32.08 -6.25
C PRO A 738 -19.96 -32.84 -4.97
N ARG A 739 -21.05 -33.59 -5.07
CA ARG A 739 -21.48 -34.53 -4.04
C ARG A 739 -20.51 -35.73 -3.99
N THR A 740 -20.08 -36.12 -2.78
CA THR A 740 -19.17 -37.25 -2.54
C THR A 740 -19.93 -38.49 -2.04
N GLN A 741 -19.25 -39.63 -1.99
CA GLN A 741 -19.82 -40.84 -1.38
C GLN A 741 -20.06 -40.64 0.13
N GLU A 742 -19.24 -39.85 0.80
CA GLU A 742 -19.41 -39.54 2.22
C GLU A 742 -20.70 -38.76 2.47
N ASP A 743 -21.04 -37.79 1.57
CA ASP A 743 -22.31 -37.06 1.65
C ASP A 743 -23.53 -37.98 1.53
N GLU A 744 -23.44 -39.06 0.72
CA GLU A 744 -24.48 -40.04 0.55
C GLU A 744 -24.58 -40.94 1.81
N GLU A 745 -23.45 -41.34 2.39
CA GLU A 745 -23.39 -42.17 3.61
C GLU A 745 -23.92 -41.44 4.85
N VAL A 746 -23.65 -40.13 4.97
CA VAL A 746 -24.14 -39.26 6.04
C VAL A 746 -25.61 -38.86 5.82
N GLY A 747 -26.14 -39.07 4.61
CA GLY A 747 -27.54 -38.83 4.27
C GLY A 747 -27.82 -37.32 4.04
N VAL A 748 -26.90 -36.59 3.42
CA VAL A 748 -27.12 -35.21 3.00
C VAL A 748 -28.35 -35.16 2.09
N PRO A 749 -29.40 -34.34 2.41
CA PRO A 749 -30.65 -34.33 1.67
C PRO A 749 -30.44 -33.87 0.22
N ASP A 750 -31.30 -34.41 -0.67
CA ASP A 750 -31.43 -33.87 -2.01
C ASP A 750 -32.35 -32.63 -1.95
N PHE A 751 -31.77 -31.46 -2.05
CA PHE A 751 -32.49 -30.19 -1.95
C PHE A 751 -33.37 -29.93 -3.16
N ASN A 752 -33.05 -30.50 -4.32
CA ASN A 752 -33.80 -30.30 -5.56
C ASN A 752 -35.09 -31.19 -5.60
N GLU A 753 -35.07 -32.38 -4.98
CA GLU A 753 -36.29 -33.19 -4.87
C GLU A 753 -37.33 -32.56 -3.92
N GLN A 754 -36.86 -31.86 -2.86
CA GLN A 754 -37.76 -31.19 -1.92
C GLN A 754 -38.46 -29.95 -2.51
N ALA A 755 -37.83 -29.25 -3.46
CA ALA A 755 -38.43 -28.12 -4.17
C ALA A 755 -39.51 -28.55 -5.17
N GLY A 756 -39.41 -29.76 -5.75
CA GLY A 756 -40.41 -30.33 -6.68
C GLY A 756 -41.66 -30.87 -6.01
N GLY A 757 -41.66 -31.10 -4.68
CA GLY A 757 -42.77 -31.64 -3.90
C GLY A 757 -43.82 -30.63 -3.40
N ALA A 758 -43.62 -29.36 -3.62
CA ALA A 758 -44.53 -28.27 -3.18
C ALA A 758 -45.50 -27.79 -4.27
N GLU A 759 -46.02 -28.70 -5.11
CA GLU A 759 -47.23 -28.45 -5.88
C GLU A 759 -48.43 -28.53 -4.96
N GLY A 760 -48.74 -27.45 -4.23
CA GLY A 760 -49.92 -27.43 -3.38
C GLY A 760 -50.02 -26.29 -2.37
N ALA A 761 -49.51 -25.13 -2.65
CA ALA A 761 -49.82 -23.94 -1.84
C ALA A 761 -50.78 -23.01 -2.60
N PRO A 762 -51.87 -22.52 -1.95
CA PRO A 762 -52.89 -21.72 -2.61
C PRO A 762 -52.33 -20.35 -3.05
N GLY A 763 -52.69 -19.98 -4.29
CA GLY A 763 -52.27 -18.74 -4.92
C GLY A 763 -52.60 -17.49 -4.08
N PHE A 764 -51.57 -16.68 -3.82
CA PHE A 764 -51.79 -15.30 -3.42
C PHE A 764 -51.95 -14.46 -4.69
N GLY A 765 -53.19 -13.96 -4.84
CA GLY A 765 -53.57 -13.07 -5.91
C GLY A 765 -52.75 -11.77 -5.90
N SER A 766 -52.33 -11.36 -7.07
CA SER A 766 -51.83 -10.01 -7.32
C SER A 766 -52.82 -8.92 -6.90
N PRO A 767 -52.34 -7.83 -6.35
CA PRO A 767 -53.01 -6.55 -6.60
C PRO A 767 -52.23 -5.75 -7.64
N LEU A 768 -52.90 -5.51 -8.76
CA LEU A 768 -52.66 -4.38 -9.63
C LEU A 768 -52.92 -3.07 -8.82
N HIS A 769 -51.89 -2.20 -8.76
CA HIS A 769 -51.98 -0.77 -9.11
C HIS A 769 -50.63 -0.10 -8.85
#